data_cf26cbba85aa04f7ac53c7795cbdc9cb
#
_entry.id   cf26cbba85aa04f7ac53c7795cbdc9cb
#
_cell.length_a   1.000
_cell.length_b   1.000
_cell.length_c   1.000
_cell.angle_alpha   90.00
_cell.angle_beta   90.00
_cell.angle_gamma   90.00
#
_symmetry.space_group_name_H-M   'P 1'
#
loop_
_entity.id
_entity.type
_entity.pdbx_description
1 polymer ?
#
loop_
_entity_poly.entity_id
_entity_poly.type
_entity_poly.pdbx_seq_one_letter_code
_entity_poly.pdbx_strand_id
1 'polypeptide(L)'
;MNIIADEIKLKQDVVTYRVCEKLKEFTLDSSAVLYYNFPLYRGELPEDLIQAQLLLASPQYGILYFKCLESNRYLTKEEEIYLDDLDVSIINRLNKRSELRKGRRELKFNVTLLIISEKDEIIDDRKYVSLPCLKKAIEANKDAALTDEEFNILLSCIDGTSRLTTKKERKISLDNESKLKADVLNRIQNKEAAFDLEQKKVALVTIDGPQRIRGLAGSGKTIILTMKAALYHMAHPNEDILYTYYTKSLFGLIKNLIERFYRDFADNREPNWKKIHILHGWGGVELGGVYSTACMENGIEPITYNIARQFSSNPFDYVCKSILGTGKIAPKYDLTLIDEGQDFPDHFYQLCYALSKEKRIVWAYDDFQNIFDINLQDEKNTFGKDQKGDYLVDFSKNNNPLQDIVLHTCYRNPRTALIAAFSLGLGIYNSKVLQRLEDNNHWELLGFKVESGHSDVGDQMVISRPIEHTPNIMNQELGIYTIKVSSFSDYASECKFVTQCITQDIQDEKLRPDDICVICLDNRNINAYYSLLSRMLIRNGISTFNLVDAPNANKHFFYENNVTLSTINKAKGNEAGMVYIIGADTVFINRDNVILRNKLFTAITRTKGWVTITGGEKIKYCLEELNKLEENDFKLVFTQPSKETTKTVESGSKVQQNLLLDVQSKIDILVNSGLSVEDIMQFIQRKK
;
A
#
# COMPACT_ATOMS: atom_id res chain seq x y z
N MET A 1 -10.81 21.36 -7.21
CA MET A 1 -9.87 20.69 -8.15
C MET A 1 -8.68 20.13 -7.38
N ASN A 2 -8.34 18.89 -7.63
CA ASN A 2 -7.20 18.19 -7.01
C ASN A 2 -6.01 18.17 -7.98
N ILE A 3 -4.76 18.28 -7.47
CA ILE A 3 -3.56 18.30 -8.31
C ILE A 3 -2.69 17.09 -7.98
N ILE A 4 -2.30 16.34 -9.01
CA ILE A 4 -1.37 15.23 -8.96
C ILE A 4 -0.09 15.66 -9.67
N ALA A 5 0.91 16.04 -8.91
CA ALA A 5 2.18 16.57 -9.39
C ALA A 5 3.30 16.38 -8.36
N ASP A 6 4.54 16.29 -8.83
CA ASP A 6 5.70 16.67 -8.02
C ASP A 6 5.74 18.20 -7.95
N GLU A 7 5.40 18.74 -6.79
CA GLU A 7 5.29 20.20 -6.61
C GLU A 7 6.61 20.91 -6.84
N ILE A 8 7.74 20.27 -6.58
CA ILE A 8 9.07 20.86 -6.78
C ILE A 8 9.34 21.00 -8.28
N LYS A 9 9.13 19.92 -9.04
CA LYS A 9 9.32 19.92 -10.50
C LYS A 9 8.32 20.85 -11.20
N LEU A 10 7.07 20.86 -10.75
CA LEU A 10 6.04 21.77 -11.28
C LEU A 10 6.42 23.24 -11.08
N LYS A 11 6.96 23.63 -9.91
CA LYS A 11 7.42 24.99 -9.64
C LYS A 11 8.64 25.39 -10.48
N GLN A 12 9.47 24.43 -10.88
CA GLN A 12 10.60 24.67 -11.79
C GLN A 12 10.16 24.91 -13.24
N ASP A 13 9.03 24.30 -13.65
CA ASP A 13 8.38 24.56 -14.96
C ASP A 13 7.49 25.80 -14.85
N VAL A 14 8.11 26.97 -14.99
CA VAL A 14 7.49 28.27 -14.68
C VAL A 14 6.23 28.53 -15.52
N VAL A 15 6.20 28.11 -16.78
CA VAL A 15 5.05 28.35 -17.67
C VAL A 15 3.89 27.48 -17.26
N THR A 16 4.12 26.18 -17.09
CA THR A 16 3.11 25.23 -16.66
C THR A 16 2.59 25.56 -15.25
N TYR A 17 3.47 25.98 -14.35
CA TYR A 17 3.08 26.43 -13.01
C TYR A 17 2.10 27.61 -13.04
N ARG A 18 2.34 28.62 -13.92
CA ARG A 18 1.42 29.76 -14.09
C ARG A 18 0.04 29.31 -14.58
N VAL A 19 0.00 28.34 -15.49
CA VAL A 19 -1.28 27.76 -15.96
C VAL A 19 -2.01 27.07 -14.80
N CYS A 20 -1.28 26.28 -14.00
CA CYS A 20 -1.85 25.61 -12.83
C CYS A 20 -2.43 26.61 -11.81
N GLU A 21 -1.68 27.70 -11.50
CA GLU A 21 -2.17 28.75 -10.60
C GLU A 21 -3.42 29.43 -11.14
N LYS A 22 -3.44 29.69 -12.46
CA LYS A 22 -4.61 30.26 -13.12
C LYS A 22 -5.82 29.36 -13.08
N LEU A 23 -5.63 28.04 -13.23
CA LEU A 23 -6.70 27.05 -13.12
C LEU A 23 -7.29 26.96 -11.69
N LYS A 24 -6.48 27.20 -10.65
CA LYS A 24 -6.96 27.26 -9.27
C LYS A 24 -7.90 28.42 -8.99
N GLU A 25 -7.76 29.53 -9.72
CA GLU A 25 -8.66 30.70 -9.57
C GLU A 25 -10.07 30.40 -10.10
N PHE A 26 -10.24 29.38 -10.94
CA PHE A 26 -11.53 29.03 -11.51
C PHE A 26 -12.34 28.16 -10.56
N THR A 27 -13.65 28.36 -10.52
CA THR A 27 -14.59 27.55 -9.75
C THR A 27 -14.84 26.22 -10.50
N LEU A 28 -13.80 25.39 -10.55
CA LEU A 28 -13.92 24.03 -11.07
C LEU A 28 -14.53 23.13 -10.00
N ASP A 29 -15.16 22.04 -10.44
CA ASP A 29 -15.69 21.02 -9.56
C ASP A 29 -14.61 20.51 -8.59
N SER A 30 -14.98 20.29 -7.31
CA SER A 30 -14.07 19.77 -6.29
C SER A 30 -13.51 18.39 -6.65
N SER A 31 -14.26 17.60 -7.40
CA SER A 31 -13.87 16.27 -7.89
C SER A 31 -12.90 16.32 -9.08
N ALA A 32 -12.79 17.47 -9.79
CA ALA A 32 -11.87 17.60 -10.93
C ALA A 32 -10.42 17.33 -10.53
N VAL A 33 -9.66 16.65 -11.40
CA VAL A 33 -8.27 16.25 -11.18
C VAL A 33 -7.37 16.80 -12.29
N LEU A 34 -6.31 17.48 -11.89
CA LEU A 34 -5.26 18.01 -12.78
C LEU A 34 -3.99 17.16 -12.61
N TYR A 35 -3.52 16.59 -13.72
CA TYR A 35 -2.30 15.80 -13.76
C TYR A 35 -1.17 16.62 -14.42
N TYR A 36 0.02 16.56 -13.84
CA TYR A 36 1.24 17.13 -14.41
C TYR A 36 2.18 16.02 -14.88
N ASN A 37 2.63 16.10 -16.15
CA ASN A 37 3.46 15.10 -16.81
C ASN A 37 2.86 13.68 -16.78
N PHE A 38 1.55 13.59 -16.92
CA PHE A 38 0.80 12.33 -16.90
C PHE A 38 -0.53 12.49 -17.69
N PRO A 39 -1.09 11.46 -18.31
CA PRO A 39 -0.66 10.06 -18.37
C PRO A 39 0.56 9.82 -19.27
N LEU A 40 1.17 8.65 -19.10
CA LEU A 40 2.29 8.17 -19.88
C LEU A 40 1.83 7.10 -20.87
N TYR A 41 2.31 7.15 -22.11
CA TYR A 41 2.06 6.12 -23.13
C TYR A 41 3.37 5.77 -23.84
N ARG A 42 3.44 4.55 -24.38
CA ARG A 42 4.54 4.13 -25.26
C ARG A 42 4.18 4.39 -26.71
N GLY A 43 5.03 5.09 -27.43
CA GLY A 43 4.98 5.26 -28.88
C GLY A 43 5.33 3.97 -29.64
N GLU A 44 5.60 4.09 -30.93
CA GLU A 44 5.93 2.94 -31.80
C GLU A 44 7.26 2.30 -31.41
N LEU A 45 8.28 3.08 -31.11
CA LEU A 45 9.58 2.59 -30.65
C LEU A 45 9.60 2.40 -29.12
N PRO A 46 10.44 1.48 -28.62
CA PRO A 46 10.59 1.28 -27.18
C PRO A 46 11.07 2.52 -26.41
N GLU A 47 11.70 3.46 -27.09
CA GLU A 47 12.30 4.68 -26.54
C GLU A 47 11.32 5.85 -26.56
N ASP A 48 10.24 5.77 -27.36
CA ASP A 48 9.25 6.83 -27.50
C ASP A 48 8.34 6.86 -26.29
N LEU A 49 8.48 7.90 -25.48
CA LEU A 49 7.57 8.19 -24.37
C LEU A 49 6.66 9.35 -24.76
N ILE A 50 5.36 9.11 -24.76
CA ILE A 50 4.33 10.11 -25.02
C ILE A 50 3.65 10.43 -23.69
N GLN A 51 3.63 11.71 -23.29
CA GLN A 51 3.03 12.16 -22.04
C GLN A 51 2.31 13.49 -22.21
N ALA A 52 1.21 13.67 -21.48
CA ALA A 52 0.55 14.96 -21.37
C ALA A 52 1.34 15.87 -20.43
N GLN A 53 1.65 17.10 -20.85
CA GLN A 53 2.30 18.10 -19.99
C GLN A 53 1.36 18.51 -18.83
N LEU A 54 0.10 18.83 -19.16
CA LEU A 54 -0.99 18.96 -18.21
C LEU A 54 -2.24 18.28 -18.76
N LEU A 55 -3.00 17.60 -17.90
CA LEU A 55 -4.29 17.03 -18.25
C LEU A 55 -5.28 17.30 -17.12
N LEU A 56 -6.38 17.98 -17.44
CA LEU A 56 -7.52 18.20 -16.56
C LEU A 56 -8.62 17.22 -16.91
N ALA A 57 -9.01 16.39 -15.96
CA ALA A 57 -10.20 15.56 -16.01
C ALA A 57 -11.32 16.19 -15.17
N SER A 58 -12.49 16.39 -15.73
CA SER A 58 -13.62 17.01 -15.05
C SER A 58 -14.95 16.38 -15.47
N PRO A 59 -15.91 16.22 -14.52
CA PRO A 59 -17.26 15.73 -14.88
C PRO A 59 -18.00 16.66 -15.85
N GLN A 60 -17.69 17.97 -15.83
CA GLN A 60 -18.37 19.00 -16.63
C GLN A 60 -17.69 19.30 -17.96
N TYR A 61 -16.36 19.11 -18.02
CA TYR A 61 -15.54 19.49 -19.18
C TYR A 61 -14.93 18.30 -19.90
N GLY A 62 -15.15 17.05 -19.41
CA GLY A 62 -14.49 15.87 -19.96
C GLY A 62 -12.97 15.91 -19.74
N ILE A 63 -12.21 15.81 -20.81
CA ILE A 63 -10.74 15.91 -20.78
C ILE A 63 -10.26 17.14 -21.53
N LEU A 64 -9.52 17.98 -20.82
CA LEU A 64 -8.76 19.08 -21.41
C LEU A 64 -7.26 18.80 -21.17
N TYR A 65 -6.46 18.74 -22.22
CA TYR A 65 -5.01 18.61 -22.05
C TYR A 65 -4.31 19.81 -22.68
N PHE A 66 -3.17 20.19 -22.08
CA PHE A 66 -2.53 21.45 -22.36
C PHE A 66 -1.10 21.23 -22.83
N LYS A 67 -0.72 21.96 -23.89
CA LYS A 67 0.67 22.20 -24.29
C LYS A 67 1.03 23.64 -23.93
N CYS A 68 1.97 23.84 -23.01
CA CYS A 68 2.41 25.16 -22.58
C CYS A 68 3.68 25.54 -23.37
N LEU A 69 3.65 26.66 -24.09
CA LEU A 69 4.79 27.17 -24.86
C LEU A 69 5.53 28.25 -24.05
N GLU A 70 6.85 28.15 -24.00
CA GLU A 70 7.70 29.09 -23.24
C GLU A 70 7.82 30.47 -23.91
N SER A 71 7.47 30.59 -25.17
CA SER A 71 7.61 31.83 -25.96
C SER A 71 6.43 32.00 -26.90
N ASN A 72 6.31 33.22 -27.46
CA ASN A 72 5.31 33.55 -28.49
C ASN A 72 5.68 32.91 -29.81
N ARG A 73 5.67 31.57 -29.89
CA ARG A 73 5.94 30.75 -31.07
C ARG A 73 4.77 29.82 -31.36
N TYR A 74 4.80 29.21 -32.51
CA TYR A 74 3.90 28.14 -32.91
C TYR A 74 4.53 26.78 -32.64
N LEU A 75 3.72 25.72 -32.67
CA LEU A 75 4.19 24.35 -32.60
C LEU A 75 5.14 24.06 -33.77
N THR A 76 6.15 23.26 -33.53
CA THR A 76 6.94 22.64 -34.59
C THR A 76 6.19 21.44 -35.18
N LYS A 77 6.55 20.99 -36.38
CA LYS A 77 5.95 19.78 -36.98
C LYS A 77 6.13 18.54 -36.12
N GLU A 78 7.25 18.43 -35.42
CA GLU A 78 7.51 17.33 -34.49
C GLU A 78 6.58 17.38 -33.27
N GLU A 79 6.34 18.58 -32.71
CA GLU A 79 5.39 18.78 -31.61
C GLU A 79 3.95 18.51 -32.06
N GLU A 80 3.58 18.83 -33.28
CA GLU A 80 2.26 18.53 -33.84
C GLU A 80 2.03 17.01 -33.91
N ILE A 81 2.96 16.27 -34.53
CA ILE A 81 2.89 14.80 -34.61
C ILE A 81 2.80 14.20 -33.21
N TYR A 82 3.64 14.67 -32.29
CA TYR A 82 3.62 14.21 -30.88
C TYR A 82 2.25 14.41 -30.20
N LEU A 83 1.61 15.55 -30.41
CA LEU A 83 0.30 15.86 -29.84
C LEU A 83 -0.82 15.05 -30.51
N ASP A 84 -0.72 14.76 -31.81
CA ASP A 84 -1.66 13.87 -32.51
C ASP A 84 -1.55 12.43 -31.97
N ASP A 85 -0.34 11.93 -31.76
CA ASP A 85 -0.10 10.62 -31.15
C ASP A 85 -0.62 10.55 -29.70
N LEU A 86 -0.48 11.63 -28.93
CA LEU A 86 -1.04 11.75 -27.59
C LEU A 86 -2.56 11.70 -27.60
N ASP A 87 -3.21 12.45 -28.50
CA ASP A 87 -4.66 12.49 -28.66
C ASP A 87 -5.20 11.10 -29.00
N VAL A 88 -4.61 10.45 -29.99
CA VAL A 88 -4.95 9.07 -30.40
C VAL A 88 -4.79 8.10 -29.22
N SER A 89 -3.71 8.23 -28.46
CA SER A 89 -3.44 7.37 -27.29
C SER A 89 -4.50 7.54 -26.18
N ILE A 90 -4.85 8.78 -25.87
CA ILE A 90 -5.90 9.10 -24.89
C ILE A 90 -7.24 8.52 -25.35
N ILE A 91 -7.67 8.85 -26.58
CA ILE A 91 -8.96 8.42 -27.12
C ILE A 91 -9.06 6.89 -27.21
N ASN A 92 -8.03 6.23 -27.71
CA ASN A 92 -8.00 4.76 -27.82
C ASN A 92 -8.11 4.09 -26.47
N ARG A 93 -7.47 4.66 -25.44
CA ARG A 93 -7.55 4.11 -24.08
C ARG A 93 -8.95 4.22 -23.51
N LEU A 94 -9.58 5.38 -23.63
CA LEU A 94 -10.93 5.66 -23.13
C LEU A 94 -11.98 4.83 -23.88
N ASN A 95 -11.82 4.65 -25.20
CA ASN A 95 -12.73 3.87 -26.04
C ASN A 95 -12.73 2.35 -25.69
N LYS A 96 -11.77 1.86 -24.91
CA LYS A 96 -11.80 0.48 -24.39
C LYS A 96 -12.93 0.25 -23.37
N ARG A 97 -13.55 1.32 -22.85
CA ARG A 97 -14.65 1.27 -21.87
C ARG A 97 -15.99 1.63 -22.47
N SER A 98 -16.92 0.66 -22.44
CA SER A 98 -18.26 0.85 -22.96
C SER A 98 -19.04 1.92 -22.19
N GLU A 99 -18.79 2.03 -20.88
CA GLU A 99 -19.44 2.96 -19.97
C GLU A 99 -19.18 4.43 -20.31
N LEU A 100 -18.02 4.72 -20.94
CA LEU A 100 -17.63 6.07 -21.35
C LEU A 100 -18.10 6.44 -22.77
N ARG A 101 -18.80 5.53 -23.47
CA ARG A 101 -19.23 5.73 -24.86
C ARG A 101 -20.72 5.96 -24.96
N LYS A 102 -21.16 6.84 -25.84
CA LYS A 102 -22.55 7.00 -26.27
C LYS A 102 -22.89 6.22 -27.55
N GLY A 103 -21.89 5.55 -28.16
CA GLY A 103 -22.03 4.75 -29.36
C GLY A 103 -20.85 3.79 -29.54
N ARG A 104 -20.66 3.29 -30.77
CA ARG A 104 -19.63 2.27 -31.03
C ARG A 104 -18.19 2.80 -30.88
N ARG A 105 -17.93 4.08 -31.19
CA ARG A 105 -16.60 4.71 -31.16
C ARG A 105 -16.64 6.16 -30.62
N GLU A 106 -17.77 6.64 -30.14
CA GLU A 106 -17.96 8.02 -29.72
C GLU A 106 -18.02 8.11 -28.20
N LEU A 107 -17.16 8.94 -27.60
CA LEU A 107 -17.15 9.21 -26.18
C LEU A 107 -18.35 10.09 -25.77
N LYS A 108 -18.77 10.00 -24.52
CA LYS A 108 -19.83 10.83 -23.91
C LYS A 108 -19.39 12.27 -23.67
N PHE A 109 -18.11 12.57 -23.85
CA PHE A 109 -17.47 13.86 -23.57
C PHE A 109 -16.36 14.12 -24.59
N ASN A 110 -15.94 15.38 -24.68
CA ASN A 110 -14.85 15.78 -25.56
C ASN A 110 -13.47 15.57 -24.92
N VAL A 111 -12.49 15.30 -25.76
CA VAL A 111 -11.05 15.35 -25.46
C VAL A 111 -10.50 16.52 -26.27
N THR A 112 -10.05 17.58 -25.59
CA THR A 112 -9.69 18.84 -26.27
C THR A 112 -8.29 19.28 -25.90
N LEU A 113 -7.46 19.56 -26.92
CA LEU A 113 -6.16 20.19 -26.77
C LEU A 113 -6.31 21.72 -26.68
N LEU A 114 -5.66 22.33 -25.69
CA LEU A 114 -5.48 23.77 -25.59
C LEU A 114 -3.97 24.10 -25.58
N ILE A 115 -3.51 24.91 -26.54
CA ILE A 115 -2.13 25.34 -26.63
C ILE A 115 -2.00 26.68 -25.94
N ILE A 116 -1.29 26.73 -24.83
CA ILE A 116 -1.09 27.95 -24.05
C ILE A 116 0.01 28.77 -24.69
N SER A 117 -0.34 29.98 -25.10
CA SER A 117 0.50 30.93 -25.82
C SER A 117 0.20 32.35 -25.36
N GLU A 118 0.90 33.36 -25.89
CA GLU A 118 0.58 34.78 -25.66
C GLU A 118 -0.55 35.29 -26.54
N LYS A 119 -0.96 34.53 -27.57
CA LYS A 119 -1.98 34.89 -28.55
C LYS A 119 -3.25 34.02 -28.42
N ASP A 120 -4.36 34.62 -28.84
CA ASP A 120 -5.66 33.94 -28.94
C ASP A 120 -6.01 33.79 -30.43
N GLU A 121 -5.72 32.64 -31.02
CA GLU A 121 -5.96 32.37 -32.41
C GLU A 121 -6.20 30.89 -32.70
N ILE A 122 -6.72 30.57 -33.87
CA ILE A 122 -6.89 29.18 -34.33
C ILE A 122 -6.05 29.06 -35.61
N ILE A 123 -5.12 28.10 -35.60
CA ILE A 123 -4.22 27.81 -36.75
C ILE A 123 -4.30 26.31 -36.99
N ASP A 124 -4.58 25.91 -38.23
CA ASP A 124 -4.70 24.52 -38.65
C ASP A 124 -5.56 23.66 -37.68
N ASP A 125 -6.75 24.18 -37.33
CA ASP A 125 -7.71 23.62 -36.39
C ASP A 125 -7.20 23.49 -34.92
N ARG A 126 -6.03 24.02 -34.59
CA ARG A 126 -5.45 24.02 -33.25
C ARG A 126 -5.69 25.36 -32.56
N LYS A 127 -6.18 25.28 -31.34
CA LYS A 127 -6.58 26.44 -30.53
C LYS A 127 -5.44 26.92 -29.64
N TYR A 128 -4.85 28.07 -29.98
CA TYR A 128 -3.92 28.81 -29.13
C TYR A 128 -4.70 29.73 -28.21
N VAL A 129 -4.32 29.76 -26.94
CA VAL A 129 -5.07 30.46 -25.89
C VAL A 129 -4.10 31.20 -24.97
N SER A 130 -4.35 32.49 -24.75
CA SER A 130 -3.62 33.27 -23.77
C SER A 130 -4.14 33.02 -22.34
N LEU A 131 -3.29 33.22 -21.33
CA LEU A 131 -3.70 33.07 -19.92
C LEU A 131 -4.95 33.90 -19.52
N PRO A 132 -5.13 35.16 -19.99
CA PRO A 132 -6.35 35.92 -19.73
C PRO A 132 -7.61 35.29 -20.33
N CYS A 133 -7.49 34.65 -21.50
CA CYS A 133 -8.61 34.03 -22.21
C CYS A 133 -8.84 32.54 -21.82
N LEU A 134 -7.99 31.97 -20.98
CA LEU A 134 -8.04 30.56 -20.58
C LEU A 134 -9.39 30.16 -20.00
N LYS A 135 -9.98 30.98 -19.12
CA LYS A 135 -11.30 30.71 -18.53
C LYS A 135 -12.37 30.56 -19.61
N LYS A 136 -12.44 31.51 -20.55
CA LYS A 136 -13.40 31.49 -21.66
C LYS A 136 -13.20 30.28 -22.57
N ALA A 137 -11.94 29.87 -22.78
CA ALA A 137 -11.61 28.70 -23.59
C ALA A 137 -12.07 27.40 -22.92
N ILE A 138 -11.95 27.27 -21.59
CA ILE A 138 -12.42 26.12 -20.82
C ILE A 138 -13.96 26.10 -20.79
N GLU A 139 -14.60 27.21 -20.48
CA GLU A 139 -16.07 27.33 -20.45
C GLU A 139 -16.74 26.97 -21.79
N ALA A 140 -16.06 27.22 -22.90
CA ALA A 140 -16.55 26.84 -24.24
C ALA A 140 -16.60 25.31 -24.47
N ASN A 141 -15.97 24.53 -23.62
CA ASN A 141 -15.97 23.05 -23.65
C ASN A 141 -16.90 22.43 -22.59
N LYS A 142 -17.81 23.20 -22.03
CA LYS A 142 -18.75 22.74 -21.00
C LYS A 142 -19.93 22.00 -21.63
N ASP A 143 -19.70 20.78 -22.08
CA ASP A 143 -20.73 19.91 -22.69
C ASP A 143 -20.75 18.49 -22.14
N ALA A 144 -19.84 18.16 -21.21
CA ALA A 144 -19.83 16.89 -20.50
C ALA A 144 -20.82 16.91 -19.31
N ALA A 145 -21.52 15.80 -19.10
CA ALA A 145 -22.39 15.60 -17.94
C ALA A 145 -22.20 14.16 -17.44
N LEU A 146 -20.97 13.89 -16.96
CA LEU A 146 -20.63 12.57 -16.42
C LEU A 146 -21.22 12.40 -15.02
N THR A 147 -21.82 11.25 -14.77
CA THR A 147 -22.19 10.83 -13.41
C THR A 147 -20.92 10.55 -12.59
N ASP A 148 -21.03 10.52 -11.27
CA ASP A 148 -19.89 10.20 -10.38
C ASP A 148 -19.29 8.84 -10.71
N GLU A 149 -20.11 7.85 -11.07
CA GLU A 149 -19.65 6.52 -11.47
C GLU A 149 -18.86 6.57 -12.79
N GLU A 150 -19.39 7.23 -13.81
CA GLU A 150 -18.70 7.41 -15.09
C GLU A 150 -17.41 8.20 -14.95
N PHE A 151 -17.40 9.23 -14.10
CA PHE A 151 -16.20 9.99 -13.82
C PHE A 151 -15.13 9.19 -13.08
N ASN A 152 -15.51 8.35 -12.11
CA ASN A 152 -14.59 7.43 -11.46
C ASN A 152 -14.02 6.40 -12.44
N ILE A 153 -14.81 5.90 -13.39
CA ILE A 153 -14.34 5.03 -14.46
C ILE A 153 -13.34 5.77 -15.36
N LEU A 154 -13.63 7.03 -15.72
CA LEU A 154 -12.71 7.89 -16.47
C LEU A 154 -11.37 8.03 -15.76
N LEU A 155 -11.37 8.42 -14.49
CA LEU A 155 -10.14 8.55 -13.70
C LEU A 155 -9.37 7.23 -13.61
N SER A 156 -10.05 6.11 -13.39
CA SER A 156 -9.41 4.80 -13.33
C SER A 156 -8.78 4.37 -14.65
N CYS A 157 -9.34 4.83 -15.79
CA CYS A 157 -8.72 4.63 -17.10
C CYS A 157 -7.45 5.46 -17.26
N ILE A 158 -7.47 6.73 -16.86
CA ILE A 158 -6.30 7.61 -16.92
C ILE A 158 -5.18 7.04 -16.02
N ASP A 159 -5.50 6.70 -14.77
CA ASP A 159 -4.55 6.23 -13.77
C ASP A 159 -4.04 4.79 -14.00
N GLY A 160 -4.66 4.03 -14.90
CA GLY A 160 -4.32 2.61 -15.10
C GLY A 160 -4.83 1.67 -14.02
N THR A 161 -5.61 2.18 -13.04
CA THR A 161 -6.14 1.36 -11.94
C THR A 161 -7.32 0.48 -12.36
N SER A 162 -7.92 0.75 -13.52
CA SER A 162 -9.06 0.00 -14.04
C SER A 162 -8.82 -1.51 -14.27
N ARG A 163 -7.58 -1.96 -14.25
CA ARG A 163 -7.18 -3.37 -14.41
C ARG A 163 -6.62 -4.00 -13.13
N LEU A 164 -6.75 -3.34 -11.99
CA LEU A 164 -6.30 -3.90 -10.70
C LEU A 164 -7.00 -5.21 -10.36
N THR A 165 -8.26 -5.37 -10.76
CA THR A 165 -9.00 -6.60 -10.56
C THR A 165 -8.74 -7.58 -11.71
N THR A 166 -8.14 -8.73 -11.42
CA THR A 166 -8.39 -9.92 -12.22
C THR A 166 -9.85 -10.30 -11.97
N LYS A 167 -10.71 -10.14 -12.98
CA LYS A 167 -12.03 -10.75 -12.93
C LYS A 167 -11.81 -12.26 -12.89
N LYS A 168 -11.78 -12.83 -11.69
CA LYS A 168 -11.94 -14.27 -11.55
C LYS A 168 -13.35 -14.54 -12.04
N GLU A 169 -13.50 -15.37 -13.08
CA GLU A 169 -14.82 -15.78 -13.55
C GLU A 169 -15.54 -16.52 -12.42
N ARG A 170 -16.50 -15.85 -11.81
CA ARG A 170 -17.47 -16.45 -10.88
C ARG A 170 -18.81 -16.53 -11.58
N LYS A 171 -19.61 -17.54 -11.26
CA LYS A 171 -21.02 -17.57 -11.67
C LYS A 171 -21.75 -16.50 -10.87
N ILE A 172 -21.88 -15.32 -11.44
CA ILE A 172 -22.45 -14.14 -10.79
C ILE A 172 -23.95 -14.11 -11.11
N SER A 173 -24.77 -13.85 -10.11
CA SER A 173 -26.16 -13.42 -10.32
C SER A 173 -26.15 -12.02 -10.97
N LEU A 174 -27.08 -11.79 -11.90
CA LEU A 174 -27.29 -10.44 -12.46
C LEU A 174 -27.98 -9.48 -11.46
N ASP A 175 -28.31 -10.00 -10.29
CA ASP A 175 -28.98 -9.27 -9.22
C ASP A 175 -27.92 -8.54 -8.36
N ASN A 176 -27.91 -7.21 -8.44
CA ASN A 176 -27.04 -6.34 -7.65
C ASN A 176 -27.34 -6.37 -6.14
N GLU A 177 -28.49 -6.91 -5.73
CA GLU A 177 -28.91 -7.08 -4.34
C GLU A 177 -28.55 -8.48 -3.77
N SER A 178 -27.95 -9.35 -4.57
CA SER A 178 -27.53 -10.69 -4.14
C SER A 178 -26.59 -10.61 -2.94
N LYS A 179 -26.91 -11.40 -1.89
CA LYS A 179 -26.12 -11.54 -0.67
C LYS A 179 -25.18 -12.75 -0.70
N LEU A 180 -25.12 -13.49 -1.79
CA LEU A 180 -24.18 -14.59 -1.94
C LEU A 180 -22.74 -14.10 -1.79
N LYS A 181 -21.90 -14.83 -1.05
CA LYS A 181 -20.50 -14.43 -0.80
C LYS A 181 -19.72 -14.20 -2.10
N ALA A 182 -19.96 -14.99 -3.13
CA ALA A 182 -19.31 -14.79 -4.44
C ALA A 182 -19.62 -13.42 -5.05
N ASP A 183 -20.90 -13.00 -5.01
CA ASP A 183 -21.34 -11.73 -5.57
C ASP A 183 -20.84 -10.55 -4.73
N VAL A 184 -20.92 -10.67 -3.39
CA VAL A 184 -20.35 -9.67 -2.46
C VAL A 184 -18.85 -9.52 -2.68
N LEU A 185 -18.10 -10.63 -2.74
CA LEU A 185 -16.65 -10.59 -2.96
C LEU A 185 -16.29 -9.96 -4.32
N ASN A 186 -17.09 -10.21 -5.34
CA ASN A 186 -16.90 -9.58 -6.65
C ASN A 186 -17.11 -8.06 -6.59
N ARG A 187 -18.13 -7.59 -5.87
CA ARG A 187 -18.36 -6.15 -5.63
C ARG A 187 -17.23 -5.51 -4.83
N ILE A 188 -16.71 -6.20 -3.79
CA ILE A 188 -15.53 -5.74 -3.01
C ILE A 188 -14.35 -5.55 -3.96
N GLN A 189 -14.01 -6.56 -4.75
CA GLN A 189 -12.87 -6.52 -5.67
C GLN A 189 -13.01 -5.41 -6.73
N ASN A 190 -14.21 -5.15 -7.21
CA ASN A 190 -14.44 -4.05 -8.15
C ASN A 190 -14.23 -2.66 -7.52
N LYS A 191 -14.57 -2.50 -6.23
CA LYS A 191 -14.34 -1.24 -5.49
C LYS A 191 -12.88 -1.03 -5.06
N GLU A 192 -12.16 -2.12 -4.73
CA GLU A 192 -10.72 -2.05 -4.41
C GLU A 192 -9.87 -1.50 -5.57
N ALA A 193 -10.41 -1.53 -6.79
CA ALA A 193 -9.72 -1.06 -7.99
C ALA A 193 -9.60 0.47 -8.10
N ALA A 194 -10.27 1.25 -7.25
CA ALA A 194 -10.24 2.70 -7.31
C ALA A 194 -9.29 3.26 -6.24
N PHE A 195 -8.17 3.83 -6.66
CA PHE A 195 -7.28 4.59 -5.78
C PHE A 195 -7.93 5.88 -5.32
N ASP A 196 -7.72 6.22 -4.04
CA ASP A 196 -8.00 7.57 -3.56
C ASP A 196 -6.92 8.58 -4.05
N LEU A 197 -7.15 9.85 -3.74
CA LEU A 197 -6.25 10.91 -4.19
C LEU A 197 -4.84 10.79 -3.61
N GLU A 198 -4.69 10.35 -2.35
CA GLU A 198 -3.38 10.16 -1.70
C GLU A 198 -2.62 9.01 -2.35
N GLN A 199 -3.29 7.88 -2.54
CA GLN A 199 -2.71 6.73 -3.25
C GLN A 199 -2.28 7.11 -4.67
N LYS A 200 -3.11 7.87 -5.41
CA LYS A 200 -2.78 8.36 -6.76
C LYS A 200 -1.54 9.23 -6.76
N LYS A 201 -1.47 10.22 -5.88
CA LYS A 201 -0.28 11.08 -5.75
C LYS A 201 0.98 10.25 -5.50
N VAL A 202 0.92 9.32 -4.56
CA VAL A 202 2.08 8.50 -4.19
C VAL A 202 2.45 7.53 -5.31
N ALA A 203 1.49 6.91 -5.99
CA ALA A 203 1.74 5.91 -7.04
C ALA A 203 2.27 6.54 -8.33
N LEU A 204 1.68 7.66 -8.76
CA LEU A 204 1.95 8.28 -10.05
C LEU A 204 3.19 9.20 -10.03
N VAL A 205 3.53 9.76 -8.87
CA VAL A 205 4.64 10.70 -8.75
C VAL A 205 5.89 10.01 -8.23
N THR A 206 6.98 10.06 -9.00
CA THR A 206 8.31 9.64 -8.54
C THR A 206 9.10 10.87 -8.14
N ILE A 207 9.48 10.93 -6.87
CA ILE A 207 10.31 12.00 -6.32
C ILE A 207 11.79 11.62 -6.37
N ASP A 208 12.65 12.61 -6.36
CA ASP A 208 14.09 12.42 -6.23
C ASP A 208 14.44 12.19 -4.75
N GLY A 209 15.28 11.18 -4.49
CA GLY A 209 15.71 10.81 -3.15
C GLY A 209 14.78 9.80 -2.42
N PRO A 210 14.93 9.69 -1.10
CA PRO A 210 14.22 8.70 -0.29
C PRO A 210 12.73 9.04 -0.10
N GLN A 211 11.87 8.00 -0.09
CA GLN A 211 10.43 8.12 0.17
C GLN A 211 9.95 7.02 1.11
N ARG A 212 9.21 7.38 2.16
CA ARG A 212 8.58 6.46 3.10
C ARG A 212 7.07 6.43 2.89
N ILE A 213 6.49 5.23 2.84
CA ILE A 213 5.05 5.01 2.72
C ILE A 213 4.59 4.15 3.89
N ARG A 214 3.78 4.70 4.77
CA ARG A 214 3.22 4.01 5.93
C ARG A 214 1.73 3.75 5.72
N GLY A 215 1.20 2.71 6.35
CA GLY A 215 -0.23 2.44 6.33
C GLY A 215 -0.55 1.05 6.80
N LEU A 216 -1.79 0.84 7.21
CA LEU A 216 -2.28 -0.46 7.67
C LEU A 216 -2.29 -1.52 6.56
N ALA A 217 -2.47 -2.77 6.96
CA ALA A 217 -2.83 -3.84 6.04
C ALA A 217 -4.03 -3.42 5.19
N GLY A 218 -3.95 -3.64 3.87
CA GLY A 218 -5.04 -3.29 2.97
C GLY A 218 -5.11 -1.82 2.54
N SER A 219 -4.13 -0.98 2.87
CA SER A 219 -4.03 0.39 2.38
C SER A 219 -3.46 0.52 0.95
N GLY A 220 -3.11 -0.60 0.30
CA GLY A 220 -2.65 -0.62 -1.09
C GLY A 220 -1.13 -0.44 -1.31
N LYS A 221 -0.29 -0.53 -0.29
CA LYS A 221 1.18 -0.33 -0.36
C LYS A 221 1.86 -1.11 -1.49
N THR A 222 1.66 -2.42 -1.56
CA THR A 222 2.21 -3.29 -2.62
C THR A 222 1.76 -2.85 -4.00
N ILE A 223 0.48 -2.44 -4.15
CA ILE A 223 -0.07 -1.98 -5.43
C ILE A 223 0.62 -0.68 -5.84
N ILE A 224 0.79 0.26 -4.91
CA ILE A 224 1.50 1.53 -5.15
C ILE A 224 2.94 1.26 -5.61
N LEU A 225 3.69 0.42 -4.90
CA LEU A 225 5.07 0.11 -5.25
C LEU A 225 5.19 -0.57 -6.62
N THR A 226 4.30 -1.52 -6.92
CA THR A 226 4.31 -2.22 -8.22
C THR A 226 3.93 -1.29 -9.37
N MET A 227 3.02 -0.35 -9.15
CA MET A 227 2.67 0.69 -10.10
C MET A 227 3.84 1.67 -10.33
N LYS A 228 4.52 2.10 -9.25
CA LYS A 228 5.76 2.90 -9.36
C LYS A 228 6.82 2.19 -10.19
N ALA A 229 7.05 0.90 -9.96
CA ALA A 229 8.00 0.11 -10.76
C ALA A 229 7.64 0.11 -12.25
N ALA A 230 6.37 -0.10 -12.58
CA ALA A 230 5.89 -0.14 -13.96
C ALA A 230 6.01 1.23 -14.64
N LEU A 231 5.57 2.30 -13.98
CA LEU A 231 5.62 3.66 -14.54
C LEU A 231 7.07 4.17 -14.66
N TYR A 232 7.91 3.88 -13.66
CA TYR A 232 9.33 4.25 -13.74
C TYR A 232 10.02 3.53 -14.90
N HIS A 233 9.77 2.22 -15.08
CA HIS A 233 10.33 1.47 -16.21
C HIS A 233 9.80 1.97 -17.55
N MET A 234 8.57 2.48 -17.59
CA MET A 234 8.06 3.16 -18.80
C MET A 234 8.83 4.43 -19.12
N ALA A 235 9.05 5.28 -18.14
CA ALA A 235 9.79 6.53 -18.31
C ALA A 235 11.29 6.29 -18.59
N HIS A 236 11.86 5.26 -17.98
CA HIS A 236 13.30 4.96 -17.98
C HIS A 236 13.59 3.49 -18.37
N PRO A 237 13.38 3.07 -19.63
CA PRO A 237 13.44 1.65 -20.05
C PRO A 237 14.83 1.01 -19.92
N ASN A 238 15.89 1.80 -19.89
CA ASN A 238 17.27 1.35 -19.81
C ASN A 238 17.84 1.34 -18.38
N GLU A 239 17.11 1.89 -17.41
CA GLU A 239 17.52 1.96 -16.01
C GLU A 239 17.15 0.69 -15.25
N ASP A 240 17.95 0.36 -14.23
CA ASP A 240 17.79 -0.84 -13.42
C ASP A 240 16.94 -0.55 -12.17
N ILE A 241 15.87 -1.31 -11.98
CA ILE A 241 14.95 -1.22 -10.84
C ILE A 241 15.16 -2.42 -9.92
N LEU A 242 15.36 -2.19 -8.63
CA LEU A 242 15.29 -3.21 -7.60
C LEU A 242 13.91 -3.17 -6.94
N TYR A 243 13.19 -4.29 -6.96
CA TYR A 243 12.02 -4.53 -6.12
C TYR A 243 12.34 -5.65 -5.14
N THR A 244 12.33 -5.36 -3.85
CA THR A 244 12.65 -6.36 -2.82
C THR A 244 11.52 -6.57 -1.83
N TYR A 245 11.43 -7.79 -1.31
CA TYR A 245 10.38 -8.27 -0.42
C TYR A 245 10.91 -9.41 0.46
N TYR A 246 10.24 -9.66 1.60
CA TYR A 246 10.68 -10.66 2.57
C TYR A 246 10.03 -12.03 2.35
N THR A 247 8.72 -12.08 2.14
CA THR A 247 7.94 -13.32 2.04
C THR A 247 7.95 -13.88 0.61
N LYS A 248 8.59 -15.04 0.39
CA LYS A 248 8.82 -15.64 -0.94
C LYS A 248 7.55 -15.77 -1.80
N SER A 249 6.40 -16.05 -1.19
CA SER A 249 5.11 -16.22 -1.90
C SER A 249 4.57 -14.94 -2.56
N LEU A 250 5.15 -13.75 -2.25
CA LEU A 250 4.79 -12.49 -2.89
C LEU A 250 5.36 -12.32 -4.29
N PHE A 251 6.37 -13.09 -4.68
CA PHE A 251 7.01 -12.94 -5.99
C PHE A 251 6.00 -12.96 -7.15
N GLY A 252 5.11 -13.96 -7.17
CA GLY A 252 4.12 -14.11 -8.23
C GLY A 252 3.14 -12.94 -8.30
N LEU A 253 2.68 -12.48 -7.14
CA LEU A 253 1.80 -11.31 -7.03
C LEU A 253 2.47 -10.04 -7.56
N ILE A 254 3.69 -9.75 -7.09
CA ILE A 254 4.48 -8.56 -7.48
C ILE A 254 4.71 -8.56 -8.99
N LYS A 255 5.21 -9.68 -9.53
CA LYS A 255 5.48 -9.81 -10.96
C LYS A 255 4.23 -9.59 -11.81
N ASN A 256 3.11 -10.22 -11.44
CA ASN A 256 1.85 -10.09 -12.16
C ASN A 256 1.30 -8.66 -12.11
N LEU A 257 1.42 -7.97 -10.97
CA LEU A 257 0.96 -6.58 -10.84
C LEU A 257 1.80 -5.63 -11.70
N ILE A 258 3.14 -5.72 -11.65
CA ILE A 258 4.04 -4.90 -12.49
C ILE A 258 3.73 -5.13 -13.97
N GLU A 259 3.60 -6.40 -14.39
CA GLU A 259 3.30 -6.74 -15.79
C GLU A 259 1.96 -6.15 -16.24
N ARG A 260 0.93 -6.25 -15.40
CA ARG A 260 -0.41 -5.73 -15.71
C ARG A 260 -0.43 -4.23 -15.84
N PHE A 261 0.20 -3.49 -14.91
CA PHE A 261 0.32 -2.05 -15.00
C PHE A 261 1.10 -1.62 -16.24
N TYR A 262 2.24 -2.26 -16.48
CA TYR A 262 3.05 -1.93 -17.65
C TYR A 262 2.29 -2.16 -18.96
N ARG A 263 1.65 -3.33 -19.13
CA ARG A 263 0.85 -3.66 -20.32
C ARG A 263 -0.30 -2.69 -20.54
N ASP A 264 -0.89 -2.17 -19.49
CA ASP A 264 -2.00 -1.22 -19.61
C ASP A 264 -1.56 0.09 -20.24
N PHE A 265 -0.39 0.60 -19.88
CA PHE A 265 0.17 1.84 -20.42
C PHE A 265 0.98 1.64 -21.71
N ALA A 266 1.53 0.45 -21.93
CA ALA A 266 2.40 0.13 -23.05
C ALA A 266 1.69 -0.66 -24.17
N ASP A 267 0.39 -0.48 -24.32
CA ASP A 267 -0.46 -1.13 -25.33
C ASP A 267 -0.25 -2.66 -25.46
N ASN A 268 -0.34 -3.34 -24.30
CA ASN A 268 -0.15 -4.79 -24.09
C ASN A 268 1.28 -5.33 -24.32
N ARG A 269 2.29 -4.47 -24.46
CA ARG A 269 3.70 -4.89 -24.52
C ARG A 269 4.17 -5.38 -23.15
N GLU A 270 5.17 -6.24 -23.14
CA GLU A 270 5.78 -6.73 -21.89
C GLU A 270 6.91 -5.80 -21.44
N PRO A 271 7.11 -5.68 -20.08
CA PRO A 271 8.26 -4.96 -19.56
C PRO A 271 9.58 -5.71 -19.85
N ASN A 272 10.67 -4.99 -19.91
CA ASN A 272 11.99 -5.60 -20.00
C ASN A 272 12.43 -6.17 -18.63
N TRP A 273 12.15 -7.44 -18.42
CA TRP A 273 12.48 -8.12 -17.17
C TRP A 273 13.98 -8.22 -16.85
N LYS A 274 14.87 -7.88 -17.81
CA LYS A 274 16.31 -7.76 -17.53
C LYS A 274 16.65 -6.49 -16.73
N LYS A 275 15.73 -5.51 -16.73
CA LYS A 275 15.87 -4.23 -16.06
C LYS A 275 15.04 -4.11 -14.78
N ILE A 276 14.12 -5.03 -14.54
CA ILE A 276 13.32 -5.09 -13.32
C ILE A 276 13.74 -6.31 -12.51
N HIS A 277 14.50 -6.09 -11.44
CA HIS A 277 15.06 -7.11 -10.57
C HIS A 277 14.13 -7.33 -9.37
N ILE A 278 13.27 -8.35 -9.41
CA ILE A 278 12.40 -8.74 -8.29
C ILE A 278 13.17 -9.75 -7.44
N LEU A 279 13.75 -9.30 -6.32
CA LEU A 279 14.67 -10.07 -5.51
C LEU A 279 14.19 -10.22 -4.07
N HIS A 280 14.26 -11.45 -3.54
CA HIS A 280 14.05 -11.71 -2.12
C HIS A 280 15.18 -11.05 -1.29
N GLY A 281 14.91 -10.66 -0.04
CA GLY A 281 15.94 -9.99 0.78
C GLY A 281 17.26 -10.75 0.87
N TRP A 282 17.24 -12.00 1.34
CA TRP A 282 18.46 -12.82 1.50
C TRP A 282 18.92 -13.47 0.18
N GLY A 283 18.02 -14.26 -0.42
CA GLY A 283 18.33 -15.09 -1.58
C GLY A 283 18.90 -16.48 -1.23
N GLY A 284 19.29 -17.18 -2.27
CA GLY A 284 19.85 -18.54 -2.22
C GLY A 284 20.12 -19.09 -3.60
N VAL A 285 20.46 -20.39 -3.69
CA VAL A 285 20.83 -21.05 -4.96
C VAL A 285 19.66 -21.03 -5.98
N GLU A 286 18.42 -21.23 -5.51
CA GLU A 286 17.25 -21.36 -6.38
C GLU A 286 16.49 -20.05 -6.58
N LEU A 287 16.63 -19.10 -5.67
CA LEU A 287 15.94 -17.82 -5.69
C LEU A 287 16.94 -16.69 -5.46
N GLY A 288 17.15 -15.85 -6.46
CA GLY A 288 17.99 -14.66 -6.34
C GLY A 288 17.55 -13.76 -5.19
N GLY A 289 18.49 -13.16 -4.50
CA GLY A 289 18.23 -12.24 -3.41
C GLY A 289 19.16 -11.04 -3.44
N VAL A 290 18.73 -9.96 -2.79
CA VAL A 290 19.52 -8.72 -2.74
C VAL A 290 20.90 -8.98 -2.15
N TYR A 291 20.95 -9.60 -0.97
CA TYR A 291 22.23 -9.92 -0.31
C TYR A 291 23.11 -10.85 -1.16
N SER A 292 22.58 -11.99 -1.61
CA SER A 292 23.36 -12.96 -2.37
C SER A 292 23.85 -12.41 -3.72
N THR A 293 23.01 -11.62 -4.42
CA THR A 293 23.38 -10.96 -5.68
C THR A 293 24.46 -9.90 -5.45
N ALA A 294 24.30 -9.07 -4.42
CA ALA A 294 25.29 -8.07 -4.05
C ALA A 294 26.65 -8.70 -3.73
N CYS A 295 26.68 -9.83 -3.02
CA CYS A 295 27.91 -10.58 -2.76
C CYS A 295 28.58 -11.04 -4.06
N MET A 296 27.84 -11.74 -4.93
CA MET A 296 28.37 -12.28 -6.18
C MET A 296 28.91 -11.19 -7.11
N GLU A 297 28.17 -10.10 -7.28
CA GLU A 297 28.56 -9.01 -8.17
C GLU A 297 29.77 -8.20 -7.68
N ASN A 298 30.04 -8.21 -6.36
CA ASN A 298 31.18 -7.51 -5.78
C ASN A 298 32.32 -8.46 -5.41
N GLY A 299 32.28 -9.72 -5.86
CA GLY A 299 33.34 -10.72 -5.61
C GLY A 299 33.48 -11.12 -4.13
N ILE A 300 32.37 -11.14 -3.41
CA ILE A 300 32.30 -11.51 -1.99
C ILE A 300 31.58 -12.86 -1.87
N GLU A 301 32.15 -13.79 -1.09
CA GLU A 301 31.50 -15.08 -0.85
C GLU A 301 30.28 -14.92 0.09
N PRO A 302 29.06 -15.37 -0.31
CA PRO A 302 27.88 -15.23 0.51
C PRO A 302 27.96 -16.13 1.76
N ILE A 303 27.69 -15.56 2.93
CA ILE A 303 27.54 -16.30 4.18
C ILE A 303 26.17 -16.99 4.19
N THR A 304 26.14 -18.30 4.41
CA THR A 304 24.89 -19.06 4.48
C THR A 304 24.15 -18.84 5.81
N TYR A 305 22.83 -19.11 5.84
CA TYR A 305 22.03 -19.01 7.05
C TYR A 305 22.61 -19.86 8.21
N ASN A 306 23.06 -21.08 7.92
CA ASN A 306 23.59 -21.98 8.94
C ASN A 306 24.89 -21.46 9.57
N ILE A 307 25.70 -20.74 8.81
CA ILE A 307 26.90 -20.08 9.32
C ILE A 307 26.50 -18.84 10.12
N ALA A 308 25.69 -17.96 9.54
CA ALA A 308 25.30 -16.68 10.16
C ALA A 308 24.64 -16.85 11.54
N ARG A 309 23.77 -17.86 11.70
CA ARG A 309 23.07 -18.16 12.97
C ARG A 309 24.01 -18.56 14.12
N GLN A 310 25.26 -18.95 13.81
CA GLN A 310 26.28 -19.27 14.83
C GLN A 310 26.88 -18.00 15.46
N PHE A 311 26.81 -16.88 14.73
CA PHE A 311 27.42 -15.61 15.14
C PHE A 311 26.41 -14.59 15.64
N SER A 312 25.10 -14.72 15.32
CA SER A 312 24.09 -13.75 15.69
C SER A 312 22.71 -14.39 15.88
N SER A 313 21.95 -13.86 16.86
CA SER A 313 20.51 -14.14 17.02
C SER A 313 19.68 -13.58 15.88
N ASN A 314 20.17 -12.54 15.19
CA ASN A 314 19.60 -12.01 13.94
C ASN A 314 20.57 -12.28 12.78
N PRO A 315 20.53 -13.47 12.15
CA PRO A 315 21.45 -13.86 11.09
C PRO A 315 21.38 -12.96 9.86
N PHE A 316 20.20 -12.42 9.54
CA PHE A 316 20.03 -11.58 8.37
C PHE A 316 20.67 -10.21 8.55
N ASP A 317 20.50 -9.61 9.70
CA ASP A 317 21.18 -8.36 10.05
C ASP A 317 22.72 -8.52 10.03
N TYR A 318 23.19 -9.63 10.60
CA TYR A 318 24.63 -9.95 10.64
C TYR A 318 25.26 -10.01 9.24
N VAL A 319 24.63 -10.69 8.28
CA VAL A 319 25.20 -10.80 6.92
C VAL A 319 25.15 -9.48 6.17
N CYS A 320 24.08 -8.68 6.35
CA CYS A 320 23.99 -7.35 5.76
C CYS A 320 25.06 -6.41 6.33
N LYS A 321 25.28 -6.44 7.65
CA LYS A 321 26.37 -5.70 8.30
C LYS A 321 27.74 -6.13 7.80
N SER A 322 27.96 -7.43 7.65
CA SER A 322 29.23 -8.00 7.20
C SER A 322 29.60 -7.53 5.79
N ILE A 323 28.65 -7.58 4.83
CA ILE A 323 28.91 -7.13 3.45
C ILE A 323 29.17 -5.62 3.39
N LEU A 324 28.41 -4.81 4.14
CA LEU A 324 28.63 -3.37 4.24
C LEU A 324 30.02 -3.04 4.77
N GLY A 325 30.49 -3.79 5.77
CA GLY A 325 31.84 -3.64 6.37
C GLY A 325 32.98 -3.89 5.41
N THR A 326 32.73 -4.54 4.26
CA THR A 326 33.81 -4.76 3.24
C THR A 326 34.19 -3.50 2.48
N GLY A 327 33.29 -2.49 2.44
CA GLY A 327 33.45 -1.26 1.64
C GLY A 327 33.46 -1.47 0.12
N LYS A 328 33.10 -2.67 -0.36
CA LYS A 328 33.20 -3.04 -1.80
C LYS A 328 31.89 -2.87 -2.57
N ILE A 329 30.80 -2.45 -1.92
CA ILE A 329 29.49 -2.37 -2.56
C ILE A 329 29.46 -1.23 -3.58
N ALA A 330 29.19 -1.57 -4.84
CA ALA A 330 29.00 -0.61 -5.92
C ALA A 330 27.51 -0.30 -6.13
N PRO A 331 27.11 0.98 -6.29
CA PRO A 331 25.74 1.34 -6.65
C PRO A 331 25.35 0.77 -8.02
N LYS A 332 24.17 0.18 -8.10
CA LYS A 332 23.67 -0.50 -9.31
C LYS A 332 22.32 -0.01 -9.77
N TYR A 333 21.37 0.16 -8.83
CA TYR A 333 19.97 0.39 -9.14
C TYR A 333 19.62 1.87 -9.18
N ASP A 334 18.85 2.27 -10.17
CA ASP A 334 18.38 3.65 -10.37
C ASP A 334 17.15 3.96 -9.50
N LEU A 335 16.33 2.93 -9.25
CA LEU A 335 15.20 2.97 -8.31
C LEU A 335 15.22 1.70 -7.45
N THR A 336 15.07 1.86 -6.14
CA THR A 336 14.96 0.74 -5.18
C THR A 336 13.61 0.81 -4.46
N LEU A 337 12.84 -0.28 -4.50
CA LEU A 337 11.53 -0.41 -3.88
C LEU A 337 11.56 -1.54 -2.85
N ILE A 338 11.26 -1.23 -1.58
CA ILE A 338 11.23 -2.18 -0.46
C ILE A 338 9.79 -2.36 0.00
N ASP A 339 9.25 -3.56 -0.18
CA ASP A 339 7.90 -3.94 0.26
C ASP A 339 7.96 -4.73 1.57
N GLU A 340 6.91 -4.59 2.41
CA GLU A 340 6.84 -5.19 3.75
C GLU A 340 8.07 -4.84 4.61
N GLY A 341 8.47 -3.58 4.58
CA GLY A 341 9.69 -3.06 5.20
C GLY A 341 9.87 -3.40 6.68
N GLN A 342 8.76 -3.57 7.43
CA GLN A 342 8.79 -3.95 8.85
C GLN A 342 9.44 -5.32 9.12
N ASP A 343 9.70 -6.11 8.09
CA ASP A 343 10.34 -7.42 8.23
C ASP A 343 11.87 -7.39 8.05
N PHE A 344 12.40 -6.22 7.68
CA PHE A 344 13.82 -6.06 7.37
C PHE A 344 14.58 -5.36 8.50
N PRO A 345 15.80 -5.82 8.83
CA PRO A 345 16.67 -5.15 9.78
C PRO A 345 17.33 -3.91 9.18
N ASP A 346 17.83 -3.01 10.03
CA ASP A 346 18.43 -1.73 9.62
C ASP A 346 19.59 -1.89 8.63
N HIS A 347 20.51 -2.85 8.84
CA HIS A 347 21.61 -3.06 7.91
C HIS A 347 21.15 -3.51 6.51
N PHE A 348 19.96 -4.09 6.37
CA PHE A 348 19.40 -4.37 5.05
C PHE A 348 18.98 -3.10 4.32
N TYR A 349 18.35 -2.13 5.02
CA TYR A 349 18.05 -0.82 4.46
C TYR A 349 19.32 -0.08 4.02
N GLN A 350 20.36 -0.15 4.86
CA GLN A 350 21.67 0.44 4.55
C GLN A 350 22.31 -0.21 3.32
N LEU A 351 22.17 -1.53 3.17
CA LEU A 351 22.62 -2.26 1.98
C LEU A 351 21.85 -1.81 0.73
N CYS A 352 20.52 -1.72 0.80
CA CYS A 352 19.69 -1.23 -0.29
C CYS A 352 20.05 0.21 -0.67
N TYR A 353 20.32 1.06 0.32
CA TYR A 353 20.77 2.43 0.11
C TYR A 353 22.16 2.50 -0.57
N ALA A 354 23.10 1.65 -0.16
CA ALA A 354 24.41 1.57 -0.80
C ALA A 354 24.34 1.10 -2.26
N LEU A 355 23.40 0.18 -2.56
CA LEU A 355 23.15 -0.32 -3.92
C LEU A 355 22.40 0.68 -4.82
N SER A 356 21.80 1.74 -4.26
CA SER A 356 21.03 2.75 -5.01
C SER A 356 21.94 3.86 -5.52
N LYS A 357 21.91 4.15 -6.84
CA LYS A 357 22.77 5.16 -7.50
C LYS A 357 22.50 6.57 -6.99
N GLU A 358 21.29 7.09 -7.20
CA GLU A 358 20.90 8.46 -6.84
C GLU A 358 20.07 8.52 -5.55
N LYS A 359 20.17 7.45 -4.73
CA LYS A 359 19.46 7.34 -3.45
C LYS A 359 17.94 7.43 -3.58
N ARG A 360 17.39 7.08 -4.77
CA ARG A 360 15.96 6.87 -4.97
C ARG A 360 15.55 5.54 -4.38
N ILE A 361 15.24 5.59 -3.08
CA ILE A 361 14.79 4.44 -2.30
C ILE A 361 13.39 4.71 -1.76
N VAL A 362 12.46 3.82 -2.07
CA VAL A 362 11.08 3.89 -1.59
C VAL A 362 10.81 2.67 -0.75
N TRP A 363 10.36 2.84 0.49
CA TRP A 363 10.01 1.72 1.34
C TRP A 363 8.61 1.87 1.92
N ALA A 364 7.89 0.76 1.91
CA ALA A 364 6.54 0.69 2.43
C ALA A 364 6.45 -0.33 3.56
N TYR A 365 5.76 0.02 4.65
CA TYR A 365 5.61 -0.85 5.81
C TYR A 365 4.31 -0.62 6.59
N ASP A 366 4.03 -1.57 7.48
CA ASP A 366 2.90 -1.57 8.40
C ASP A 366 3.40 -1.68 9.83
N ASP A 367 3.10 -0.69 10.66
CA ASP A 367 3.56 -0.63 12.06
C ASP A 367 3.03 -1.79 12.92
N PHE A 368 1.88 -2.40 12.53
CA PHE A 368 1.22 -3.44 13.32
C PHE A 368 1.50 -4.88 12.88
N GLN A 369 2.02 -5.10 11.68
CA GLN A 369 2.30 -6.46 11.20
C GLN A 369 3.69 -6.98 11.56
N ASN A 370 4.31 -6.43 12.59
CA ASN A 370 5.60 -6.90 13.07
C ASN A 370 5.44 -8.18 13.90
N ILE A 371 5.52 -9.33 13.23
CA ILE A 371 5.51 -10.66 13.87
C ILE A 371 6.92 -11.19 14.21
N PHE A 372 7.97 -10.50 13.76
CA PHE A 372 9.36 -10.89 13.93
C PHE A 372 10.09 -10.11 15.04
N ASP A 373 9.37 -9.27 15.79
CA ASP A 373 9.91 -8.43 16.88
C ASP A 373 11.07 -7.51 16.44
N ILE A 374 10.96 -6.96 15.23
CA ILE A 374 11.88 -5.96 14.70
C ILE A 374 11.40 -4.58 15.19
N ASN A 375 12.28 -3.81 15.84
CA ASN A 375 11.96 -2.44 16.20
C ASN A 375 12.02 -1.56 14.95
N LEU A 376 10.88 -0.98 14.58
CA LEU A 376 10.84 0.05 13.55
C LEU A 376 11.47 1.31 14.14
N GLN A 377 12.54 1.76 13.53
CA GLN A 377 13.20 3.00 13.88
C GLN A 377 12.79 4.10 12.90
N ASP A 378 13.07 5.35 13.28
CA ASP A 378 12.96 6.46 12.34
C ASP A 378 13.99 6.30 11.19
N GLU A 379 13.84 7.11 10.15
CA GLU A 379 14.72 7.06 8.99
C GLU A 379 16.19 7.35 9.36
N LYS A 380 16.44 8.23 10.34
CA LYS A 380 17.79 8.60 10.77
C LYS A 380 18.56 7.43 11.38
N ASN A 381 17.88 6.69 12.26
CA ASN A 381 18.47 5.52 12.90
C ASN A 381 18.56 4.34 11.94
N THR A 382 17.51 4.09 11.13
CA THR A 382 17.48 2.99 10.15
C THR A 382 18.61 3.09 9.13
N PHE A 383 18.83 4.26 8.53
CA PHE A 383 19.88 4.44 7.53
C PHE A 383 21.23 4.81 8.13
N GLY A 384 21.24 5.39 9.33
CA GLY A 384 22.46 5.78 10.02
C GLY A 384 23.12 7.04 9.46
N LYS A 385 24.45 7.14 9.66
CA LYS A 385 25.25 8.31 9.30
C LYS A 385 26.33 7.95 8.30
N ASP A 386 26.75 8.93 7.53
CA ASP A 386 27.91 8.87 6.67
C ASP A 386 29.23 9.01 7.46
N GLN A 387 30.37 8.96 6.77
CA GLN A 387 31.68 9.13 7.37
C GLN A 387 31.94 10.52 7.97
N LYS A 388 31.13 11.53 7.57
CA LYS A 388 31.22 12.91 8.09
C LYS A 388 30.33 13.12 9.31
N GLY A 389 29.49 12.13 9.67
CA GLY A 389 28.55 12.18 10.78
C GLY A 389 27.17 12.73 10.40
N ASP A 390 26.92 13.02 9.12
CA ASP A 390 25.62 13.45 8.61
C ASP A 390 24.69 12.25 8.42
N TYR A 391 23.40 12.40 8.74
CA TYR A 391 22.41 11.35 8.49
C TYR A 391 22.25 11.08 7.00
N LEU A 392 22.27 9.82 6.60
CA LEU A 392 22.08 9.40 5.21
C LEU A 392 20.68 9.70 4.68
N VAL A 393 19.68 9.59 5.54
CA VAL A 393 18.28 9.96 5.26
C VAL A 393 17.79 10.84 6.41
N ASP A 394 17.27 12.02 6.08
CA ASP A 394 16.76 12.99 7.05
C ASP A 394 15.62 13.80 6.42
N PHE A 395 14.39 13.43 6.71
CA PHE A 395 13.21 14.11 6.18
C PHE A 395 13.02 15.55 6.72
N SER A 396 13.69 15.91 7.83
CA SER A 396 13.62 17.27 8.34
C SER A 396 14.33 18.30 7.46
N LYS A 397 15.22 17.84 6.59
CA LYS A 397 15.99 18.72 5.67
C LYS A 397 15.30 18.96 4.34
N ASN A 398 14.22 18.25 4.05
CA ASN A 398 13.57 18.27 2.75
C ASN A 398 12.08 18.64 2.88
N ASN A 399 11.62 19.56 2.03
CA ASN A 399 10.27 20.12 2.09
C ASN A 399 9.29 19.43 1.09
N ASN A 400 9.62 18.24 0.56
CA ASN A 400 8.70 17.56 -0.32
C ASN A 400 7.65 16.77 0.50
N PRO A 401 6.36 17.13 0.46
CA PRO A 401 5.32 16.47 1.23
C PRO A 401 5.12 14.99 0.85
N LEU A 402 5.62 14.57 -0.31
CA LEU A 402 5.55 13.18 -0.75
C LEU A 402 6.68 12.28 -0.21
N GLN A 403 7.61 12.82 0.59
CA GLN A 403 8.69 12.01 1.17
C GLN A 403 8.25 11.08 2.29
N ASP A 404 7.30 11.50 3.11
CA ASP A 404 6.76 10.72 4.23
C ASP A 404 5.24 10.72 4.19
N ILE A 405 4.68 9.63 3.69
CA ILE A 405 3.25 9.50 3.43
C ILE A 405 2.64 8.48 4.37
N VAL A 406 1.46 8.82 4.89
CA VAL A 406 0.62 7.92 5.68
C VAL A 406 -0.67 7.65 4.94
N LEU A 407 -0.94 6.39 4.60
CA LEU A 407 -2.17 5.95 3.97
C LEU A 407 -3.19 5.61 5.05
N HIS A 408 -4.13 6.50 5.29
CA HIS A 408 -5.14 6.38 6.36
C HIS A 408 -6.26 5.39 6.02
N THR A 409 -6.53 5.18 4.73
CA THR A 409 -7.66 4.39 4.25
C THR A 409 -7.28 2.91 4.08
N CYS A 410 -8.09 2.03 4.65
CA CYS A 410 -7.98 0.58 4.48
C CYS A 410 -9.11 0.09 3.57
N TYR A 411 -8.80 -0.29 2.34
CA TYR A 411 -9.77 -0.71 1.33
C TYR A 411 -10.15 -2.18 1.41
N ARG A 412 -9.25 -2.99 1.95
CA ARG A 412 -9.36 -4.44 1.96
C ARG A 412 -10.32 -4.95 3.01
N ASN A 413 -10.00 -4.65 4.26
CA ASN A 413 -10.66 -5.30 5.38
C ASN A 413 -12.05 -4.70 5.65
N PRO A 414 -13.07 -5.51 5.96
CA PRO A 414 -14.29 -5.01 6.56
C PRO A 414 -13.99 -4.26 7.85
N ARG A 415 -14.72 -3.17 8.10
CA ARG A 415 -14.50 -2.30 9.28
C ARG A 415 -14.55 -3.09 10.58
N THR A 416 -15.54 -3.96 10.77
CA THR A 416 -15.69 -4.79 11.96
C THR A 416 -14.53 -5.76 12.15
N ALA A 417 -14.06 -6.41 11.07
CA ALA A 417 -12.92 -7.31 11.12
C ALA A 417 -11.63 -6.57 11.50
N LEU A 418 -11.42 -5.37 10.99
CA LEU A 418 -10.25 -4.56 11.30
C LEU A 418 -10.26 -4.09 12.75
N ILE A 419 -11.40 -3.57 13.24
CA ILE A 419 -11.52 -3.14 14.66
C ILE A 419 -11.32 -4.33 15.59
N ALA A 420 -11.89 -5.48 15.28
CA ALA A 420 -11.71 -6.69 16.08
C ALA A 420 -10.24 -7.16 16.07
N ALA A 421 -9.54 -7.05 14.95
CA ALA A 421 -8.11 -7.34 14.89
C ALA A 421 -7.32 -6.43 15.85
N PHE A 422 -7.62 -5.12 15.86
CA PHE A 422 -7.00 -4.17 16.80
C PHE A 422 -7.35 -4.48 18.24
N SER A 423 -8.62 -4.76 18.54
CA SER A 423 -9.08 -5.12 19.90
C SER A 423 -8.33 -6.34 20.44
N LEU A 424 -8.29 -7.42 19.66
CA LEU A 424 -7.62 -8.66 20.04
C LEU A 424 -6.10 -8.54 20.06
N GLY A 425 -5.52 -7.82 19.08
CA GLY A 425 -4.07 -7.61 18.97
C GLY A 425 -3.51 -6.77 20.11
N LEU A 426 -4.14 -5.65 20.42
CA LEU A 426 -3.76 -4.79 21.53
C LEU A 426 -4.18 -5.36 22.89
N GLY A 427 -5.07 -6.36 22.90
CA GLY A 427 -5.63 -6.95 24.10
C GLY A 427 -6.48 -5.96 24.90
N ILE A 428 -7.26 -5.11 24.21
CA ILE A 428 -8.07 -4.03 24.81
C ILE A 428 -9.01 -4.58 25.88
N TYR A 429 -9.68 -5.69 25.60
CA TYR A 429 -10.65 -6.33 26.51
C TYR A 429 -10.11 -7.55 27.26
N ASN A 430 -8.78 -7.78 27.21
CA ASN A 430 -8.12 -8.76 28.08
C ASN A 430 -8.19 -8.32 29.55
N SER A 431 -7.71 -9.13 30.50
CA SER A 431 -7.62 -8.77 31.91
C SER A 431 -6.85 -7.47 32.18
N LYS A 432 -5.91 -7.16 31.30
CA LYS A 432 -5.19 -5.87 31.18
C LYS A 432 -4.92 -5.59 29.71
N VAL A 433 -4.86 -4.32 29.33
CA VAL A 433 -4.41 -3.92 27.99
C VAL A 433 -2.94 -4.32 27.80
N LEU A 434 -2.63 -4.97 26.70
CA LEU A 434 -1.29 -5.56 26.46
C LEU A 434 -0.36 -4.62 25.70
N GLN A 435 -0.91 -3.87 24.75
CA GLN A 435 -0.19 -2.91 23.94
C GLN A 435 -0.95 -1.60 23.91
N ARG A 436 -0.24 -0.49 23.91
CA ARG A 436 -0.80 0.85 23.77
C ARG A 436 -0.17 1.57 22.58
N LEU A 437 -0.92 2.48 21.97
CA LEU A 437 -0.33 3.47 21.06
C LEU A 437 0.25 4.63 21.87
N GLU A 438 1.15 5.36 21.24
CA GLU A 438 1.88 6.46 21.92
C GLU A 438 0.94 7.57 22.40
N ASP A 439 0.04 8.02 21.49
CA ASP A 439 -0.89 9.14 21.73
C ASP A 439 -2.05 9.16 20.73
N ASN A 440 -2.87 10.21 20.80
CA ASN A 440 -4.02 10.40 19.93
C ASN A 440 -3.63 10.54 18.46
N ASN A 441 -2.53 11.24 18.15
CA ASN A 441 -2.07 11.41 16.78
C ASN A 441 -1.72 10.07 16.14
N HIS A 442 -1.18 9.12 16.90
CA HIS A 442 -0.89 7.78 16.38
C HIS A 442 -2.19 7.04 15.99
N TRP A 443 -3.27 7.16 16.78
CA TRP A 443 -4.58 6.63 16.39
C TRP A 443 -5.10 7.25 15.10
N GLU A 444 -4.98 8.57 14.96
CA GLU A 444 -5.41 9.32 13.77
C GLU A 444 -4.61 8.94 12.53
N LEU A 445 -3.29 8.78 12.66
CA LEU A 445 -2.42 8.30 11.58
C LEU A 445 -2.83 6.91 11.06
N LEU A 446 -3.37 6.05 11.93
CA LEU A 446 -3.90 4.74 11.55
C LEU A 446 -5.34 4.82 10.98
N GLY A 447 -5.91 6.01 10.87
CA GLY A 447 -7.25 6.24 10.34
C GLY A 447 -8.36 6.01 11.35
N PHE A 448 -8.05 5.96 12.65
CA PHE A 448 -9.03 5.98 13.73
C PHE A 448 -9.35 7.42 14.15
N LYS A 449 -10.46 7.58 14.85
CA LYS A 449 -10.89 8.84 15.46
C LYS A 449 -10.93 8.66 16.97
N VAL A 450 -10.24 9.53 17.70
CA VAL A 450 -10.35 9.61 19.14
C VAL A 450 -11.59 10.42 19.49
N GLU A 451 -12.60 9.76 20.05
CA GLU A 451 -13.85 10.42 20.47
C GLU A 451 -13.71 11.03 21.89
N SER A 452 -12.94 10.38 22.77
CA SER A 452 -12.60 10.90 24.10
C SER A 452 -11.27 10.33 24.61
N GLY A 453 -10.65 11.06 25.56
CA GLY A 453 -9.34 10.78 26.15
C GLY A 453 -8.19 11.46 25.42
N HIS A 454 -7.07 11.66 26.13
CA HIS A 454 -5.86 12.34 25.63
C HIS A 454 -4.65 11.41 25.58
N SER A 455 -4.88 10.09 25.71
CA SER A 455 -3.83 9.07 25.80
C SER A 455 -2.91 9.19 27.03
N ASP A 456 -3.32 9.96 28.03
CA ASP A 456 -2.65 10.02 29.32
C ASP A 456 -2.99 8.80 30.18
N VAL A 457 -2.08 8.43 31.08
CA VAL A 457 -2.28 7.26 31.94
C VAL A 457 -3.53 7.43 32.81
N GLY A 458 -4.45 6.49 32.74
CA GLY A 458 -5.71 6.51 33.48
C GLY A 458 -6.89 7.12 32.73
N ASP A 459 -6.67 7.72 31.56
CA ASP A 459 -7.74 8.27 30.74
C ASP A 459 -8.70 7.18 30.26
N GLN A 460 -9.98 7.53 30.24
CA GLN A 460 -11.01 6.72 29.58
C GLN A 460 -10.98 7.03 28.09
N MET A 461 -10.42 6.12 27.33
CA MET A 461 -10.30 6.22 25.89
C MET A 461 -11.52 5.66 25.19
N VAL A 462 -12.05 6.41 24.21
CA VAL A 462 -13.07 5.91 23.28
C VAL A 462 -12.56 6.18 21.87
N ILE A 463 -12.29 5.11 21.13
CA ILE A 463 -11.70 5.14 19.82
C ILE A 463 -12.66 4.49 18.81
N SER A 464 -13.01 5.21 17.77
CA SER A 464 -13.83 4.70 16.67
C SER A 464 -13.06 4.67 15.37
N ARG A 465 -13.57 3.92 14.40
CA ARG A 465 -13.05 3.94 13.04
C ARG A 465 -14.11 4.48 12.08
N PRO A 466 -13.88 5.64 11.45
CA PRO A 466 -14.79 6.21 10.46
C PRO A 466 -15.02 5.28 9.26
N ILE A 467 -16.22 5.31 8.68
CA ILE A 467 -16.57 4.48 7.52
C ILE A 467 -15.76 4.91 6.28
N GLU A 468 -15.51 6.20 6.13
CA GLU A 468 -14.71 6.78 5.05
C GLU A 468 -13.26 6.26 5.04
N HIS A 469 -12.71 5.93 6.21
CA HIS A 469 -11.38 5.33 6.33
C HIS A 469 -11.38 3.80 6.15
N THR A 470 -12.54 3.21 5.95
CA THR A 470 -12.68 1.79 5.63
C THR A 470 -13.88 1.59 4.69
N PRO A 471 -13.76 1.98 3.41
CA PRO A 471 -14.87 2.01 2.47
C PRO A 471 -15.24 0.63 1.89
N ASN A 472 -14.93 -0.47 2.60
CA ASN A 472 -15.32 -1.81 2.19
C ASN A 472 -16.86 -1.93 2.15
N ILE A 473 -17.38 -2.52 1.07
CA ILE A 473 -18.83 -2.61 0.83
C ILE A 473 -19.60 -3.36 1.92
N MET A 474 -18.94 -4.30 2.61
CA MET A 474 -19.52 -5.07 3.71
C MET A 474 -20.04 -4.18 4.86
N ASN A 475 -19.50 -2.96 4.98
CA ASN A 475 -19.92 -2.02 6.02
C ASN A 475 -21.31 -1.43 5.76
N GLN A 476 -21.77 -1.49 4.53
CA GLN A 476 -23.05 -0.90 4.07
C GLN A 476 -24.18 -1.93 4.03
N GLU A 477 -23.85 -3.22 4.07
CA GLU A 477 -24.82 -4.30 4.01
C GLU A 477 -25.19 -4.75 5.43
N LEU A 478 -26.31 -4.22 5.95
CA LEU A 478 -26.86 -4.59 7.24
C LEU A 478 -27.09 -6.10 7.35
N GLY A 479 -26.54 -6.71 8.41
CA GLY A 479 -26.76 -8.12 8.76
C GLY A 479 -25.75 -9.13 8.19
N ILE A 480 -24.66 -8.69 7.55
CA ILE A 480 -23.57 -9.60 7.16
C ILE A 480 -22.52 -9.66 8.29
N TYR A 481 -22.44 -10.78 8.97
CA TYR A 481 -21.42 -11.04 9.99
C TYR A 481 -20.08 -11.35 9.31
N THR A 482 -19.06 -10.52 9.60
CA THR A 482 -17.71 -10.69 9.05
C THR A 482 -16.82 -11.60 9.87
N ILE A 483 -17.09 -11.73 11.20
CA ILE A 483 -16.31 -12.56 12.12
C ILE A 483 -17.21 -13.58 12.81
N LYS A 484 -16.73 -14.83 12.83
CA LYS A 484 -17.35 -15.92 13.61
C LYS A 484 -16.28 -16.60 14.46
N VAL A 485 -16.65 -16.97 15.69
CA VAL A 485 -15.78 -17.74 16.61
C VAL A 485 -16.49 -19.00 17.04
N SER A 486 -15.80 -20.16 17.01
CA SER A 486 -16.35 -21.44 17.42
C SER A 486 -15.34 -22.26 18.21
N SER A 487 -15.81 -22.93 19.28
CA SER A 487 -15.02 -23.77 20.19
C SER A 487 -15.30 -25.24 19.98
N PHE A 488 -14.26 -26.08 20.07
CA PHE A 488 -14.34 -27.52 19.88
C PHE A 488 -13.62 -28.28 20.97
N SER A 489 -14.05 -29.54 21.24
CA SER A 489 -13.42 -30.40 22.23
C SER A 489 -12.07 -30.95 21.79
N ASP A 490 -11.87 -31.07 20.48
CA ASP A 490 -10.66 -31.64 19.87
C ASP A 490 -10.48 -31.13 18.43
N TYR A 491 -9.26 -31.28 17.91
CA TYR A 491 -8.89 -30.81 16.57
C TYR A 491 -9.62 -31.56 15.43
N ALA A 492 -10.11 -32.79 15.68
CA ALA A 492 -10.82 -33.55 14.64
C ALA A 492 -12.24 -33.00 14.44
N SER A 493 -12.91 -32.64 15.52
CA SER A 493 -14.21 -31.96 15.51
C SER A 493 -14.10 -30.57 14.88
N GLU A 494 -13.02 -29.83 15.18
CA GLU A 494 -12.71 -28.55 14.56
C GLU A 494 -12.51 -28.70 13.04
N CYS A 495 -11.67 -29.62 12.58
CA CYS A 495 -11.44 -29.88 11.16
C CYS A 495 -12.74 -30.31 10.44
N LYS A 496 -13.60 -31.10 11.09
CA LYS A 496 -14.91 -31.50 10.53
C LYS A 496 -15.79 -30.28 10.30
N PHE A 497 -15.90 -29.41 11.30
CA PHE A 497 -16.67 -28.16 11.20
C PHE A 497 -16.13 -27.26 10.08
N VAL A 498 -14.82 -27.01 10.04
CA VAL A 498 -14.18 -26.18 9.01
C VAL A 498 -14.39 -26.78 7.61
N THR A 499 -14.31 -28.11 7.47
CA THR A 499 -14.64 -28.81 6.21
C THR A 499 -16.08 -28.52 5.77
N GLN A 500 -17.04 -28.61 6.70
CA GLN A 500 -18.45 -28.36 6.40
C GLN A 500 -18.65 -26.89 5.96
N CYS A 501 -18.05 -25.94 6.66
CA CYS A 501 -18.11 -24.51 6.31
C CYS A 501 -17.51 -24.24 4.93
N ILE A 502 -16.32 -24.77 4.62
CA ILE A 502 -15.67 -24.60 3.31
C ILE A 502 -16.53 -25.22 2.21
N THR A 503 -17.11 -26.39 2.46
CA THR A 503 -18.00 -27.06 1.50
C THR A 503 -19.22 -26.19 1.20
N GLN A 504 -19.85 -25.64 2.25
CA GLN A 504 -20.98 -24.72 2.12
C GLN A 504 -20.60 -23.43 1.37
N ASP A 505 -19.46 -22.83 1.70
CA ASP A 505 -18.95 -21.63 1.03
C ASP A 505 -18.78 -21.84 -0.48
N ILE A 506 -18.33 -23.03 -0.90
CA ILE A 506 -18.14 -23.36 -2.32
C ILE A 506 -19.46 -23.77 -2.99
N GLN A 507 -20.26 -24.62 -2.36
CA GLN A 507 -21.47 -25.19 -2.96
C GLN A 507 -22.66 -24.24 -2.93
N ASP A 508 -22.90 -23.58 -1.78
CA ASP A 508 -24.07 -22.74 -1.57
C ASP A 508 -23.76 -21.27 -1.86
N GLU A 509 -22.66 -20.75 -1.33
CA GLU A 509 -22.25 -19.35 -1.43
C GLU A 509 -21.44 -19.04 -2.71
N LYS A 510 -21.15 -20.05 -3.51
CA LYS A 510 -20.50 -19.98 -4.85
C LYS A 510 -19.09 -19.39 -4.84
N LEU A 511 -18.40 -19.38 -3.69
CA LEU A 511 -16.98 -19.04 -3.65
C LEU A 511 -16.16 -20.08 -4.44
N ARG A 512 -15.06 -19.61 -5.05
CA ARG A 512 -14.07 -20.52 -5.65
C ARG A 512 -13.16 -21.08 -4.57
N PRO A 513 -12.62 -22.29 -4.70
CA PRO A 513 -11.64 -22.83 -3.76
C PRO A 513 -10.46 -21.87 -3.51
N ASP A 514 -9.97 -21.18 -4.56
CA ASP A 514 -8.88 -20.23 -4.49
C ASP A 514 -9.27 -18.82 -3.95
N ASP A 515 -10.52 -18.64 -3.52
CA ASP A 515 -10.95 -17.50 -2.71
C ASP A 515 -10.78 -17.76 -1.19
N ILE A 516 -10.43 -19.02 -0.81
CA ILE A 516 -10.42 -19.48 0.57
C ILE A 516 -9.00 -19.80 1.03
N CYS A 517 -8.63 -19.28 2.18
CA CYS A 517 -7.37 -19.56 2.86
C CYS A 517 -7.61 -20.09 4.28
N VAL A 518 -6.91 -21.13 4.67
CA VAL A 518 -6.88 -21.68 6.03
C VAL A 518 -5.51 -21.38 6.64
N ILE A 519 -5.49 -20.71 7.80
CA ILE A 519 -4.27 -20.35 8.53
C ILE A 519 -4.29 -21.08 9.87
N CYS A 520 -3.31 -21.96 10.11
CA CYS A 520 -3.15 -22.62 11.38
C CYS A 520 -2.21 -21.83 12.30
N LEU A 521 -2.67 -21.52 13.53
CA LEU A 521 -1.86 -20.85 14.54
C LEU A 521 -1.17 -21.84 15.49
N ASP A 522 -1.61 -23.11 15.51
CA ASP A 522 -0.92 -24.18 16.23
C ASP A 522 0.24 -24.77 15.39
N ASN A 523 1.40 -24.14 15.48
CA ASN A 523 2.57 -24.56 14.74
C ASN A 523 3.08 -25.97 15.12
N ARG A 524 2.74 -26.48 16.30
CA ARG A 524 3.19 -27.82 16.75
C ARG A 524 2.40 -28.92 16.07
N ASN A 525 1.11 -28.73 15.88
CA ASN A 525 0.20 -29.73 15.34
C ASN A 525 -0.25 -29.44 13.91
N ILE A 526 0.34 -28.44 13.22
CA ILE A 526 -0.05 -27.97 11.89
C ILE A 526 -0.13 -29.12 10.87
N ASN A 527 0.80 -30.06 10.88
CA ASN A 527 0.81 -31.21 9.95
C ASN A 527 -0.36 -32.15 10.21
N ALA A 528 -0.74 -32.36 11.47
CA ALA A 528 -1.91 -33.18 11.83
C ALA A 528 -3.21 -32.49 11.37
N TYR A 529 -3.36 -31.20 11.63
CA TYR A 529 -4.50 -30.39 11.15
C TYR A 529 -4.62 -30.48 9.63
N TYR A 530 -3.55 -30.19 8.90
CA TYR A 530 -3.63 -30.10 7.44
C TYR A 530 -3.76 -31.45 6.76
N SER A 531 -3.13 -32.51 7.28
CA SER A 531 -3.34 -33.87 6.78
C SER A 531 -4.79 -34.34 6.94
N LEU A 532 -5.42 -34.00 8.08
CA LEU A 532 -6.82 -34.37 8.32
C LEU A 532 -7.77 -33.54 7.47
N LEU A 533 -7.60 -32.22 7.46
CA LEU A 533 -8.43 -31.27 6.73
C LEU A 533 -8.39 -31.54 5.21
N SER A 534 -7.19 -31.75 4.64
CA SER A 534 -7.04 -32.08 3.22
C SER A 534 -7.77 -33.38 2.86
N ARG A 535 -7.64 -34.43 3.68
CA ARG A 535 -8.37 -35.71 3.44
C ARG A 535 -9.89 -35.52 3.47
N MET A 536 -10.41 -34.71 4.40
CA MET A 536 -11.84 -34.43 4.51
C MET A 536 -12.34 -33.61 3.32
N LEU A 537 -11.61 -32.59 2.90
CA LEU A 537 -11.97 -31.74 1.75
C LEU A 537 -11.91 -32.52 0.43
N ILE A 538 -10.88 -33.34 0.22
CA ILE A 538 -10.76 -34.21 -0.98
C ILE A 538 -11.94 -35.17 -1.09
N ARG A 539 -12.43 -35.75 0.03
CA ARG A 539 -13.62 -36.59 0.04
C ARG A 539 -14.89 -35.85 -0.42
N ASN A 540 -14.92 -34.52 -0.24
CA ASN A 540 -16.00 -33.66 -0.76
C ASN A 540 -15.71 -33.09 -2.15
N GLY A 541 -14.68 -33.58 -2.85
CA GLY A 541 -14.29 -33.12 -4.18
C GLY A 541 -13.58 -31.78 -4.21
N ILE A 542 -13.08 -31.32 -3.07
CA ILE A 542 -12.40 -30.01 -2.93
C ILE A 542 -10.89 -30.22 -2.81
N SER A 543 -10.14 -29.71 -3.78
CA SER A 543 -8.67 -29.76 -3.79
C SER A 543 -8.05 -28.73 -2.85
N THR A 544 -6.92 -29.10 -2.25
CA THR A 544 -6.15 -28.22 -1.35
C THR A 544 -4.71 -28.10 -1.81
N PHE A 545 -4.10 -26.94 -1.59
CA PHE A 545 -2.67 -26.74 -1.75
C PHE A 545 -2.04 -26.39 -0.37
N ASN A 546 -1.22 -27.32 0.12
CA ASN A 546 -0.55 -27.16 1.42
C ASN A 546 0.80 -26.46 1.24
N LEU A 547 0.86 -25.21 1.62
CA LEU A 547 2.10 -24.41 1.57
C LEU A 547 3.17 -24.88 2.56
N VAL A 548 2.79 -25.61 3.63
CA VAL A 548 3.77 -26.13 4.60
C VAL A 548 4.70 -27.13 3.93
N ASP A 549 4.13 -28.00 3.11
CA ASP A 549 4.85 -29.05 2.37
C ASP A 549 5.43 -28.57 1.02
N ALA A 550 5.10 -27.33 0.62
CA ALA A 550 5.56 -26.78 -0.64
C ALA A 550 7.08 -26.58 -0.66
N PRO A 551 7.74 -26.85 -1.82
CA PRO A 551 9.17 -26.61 -1.97
C PRO A 551 9.59 -25.19 -1.59
N ASN A 552 10.81 -25.00 -1.11
CA ASN A 552 11.34 -23.68 -0.76
C ASN A 552 11.39 -22.70 -1.95
N ALA A 553 11.40 -23.22 -3.18
CA ALA A 553 11.35 -22.44 -4.42
C ALA A 553 9.93 -22.00 -4.81
N ASN A 554 8.89 -22.38 -4.04
CA ASN A 554 7.52 -21.97 -4.36
C ASN A 554 7.37 -20.44 -4.32
N LYS A 555 6.88 -19.88 -5.44
CA LYS A 555 6.72 -18.44 -5.69
C LYS A 555 5.26 -17.98 -5.70
N HIS A 556 4.30 -18.90 -5.54
CA HIS A 556 2.87 -18.62 -5.61
C HIS A 556 2.19 -18.97 -4.28
N PHE A 557 1.26 -18.11 -3.87
CA PHE A 557 0.44 -18.35 -2.68
C PHE A 557 -0.87 -19.07 -3.02
N PHE A 558 -1.51 -18.67 -4.11
CA PHE A 558 -2.75 -19.26 -4.58
C PHE A 558 -2.52 -20.12 -5.82
N TYR A 559 -3.24 -21.23 -5.87
CA TYR A 559 -3.33 -22.10 -7.04
C TYR A 559 -4.80 -22.24 -7.43
N GLU A 560 -5.07 -22.11 -8.70
CA GLU A 560 -6.42 -22.15 -9.25
C GLU A 560 -7.16 -23.43 -8.81
N ASN A 561 -8.42 -23.26 -8.40
CA ASN A 561 -9.29 -24.35 -7.92
C ASN A 561 -8.77 -25.12 -6.70
N ASN A 562 -7.88 -24.54 -5.89
CA ASN A 562 -7.39 -25.13 -4.67
C ASN A 562 -7.64 -24.22 -3.45
N VAL A 563 -8.09 -24.80 -2.34
CA VAL A 563 -8.09 -24.13 -1.03
C VAL A 563 -6.65 -24.05 -0.53
N THR A 564 -6.19 -22.86 -0.16
CA THR A 564 -4.82 -22.64 0.34
C THR A 564 -4.72 -22.96 1.82
N LEU A 565 -3.79 -23.84 2.22
CA LEU A 565 -3.44 -24.12 3.61
C LEU A 565 -2.08 -23.50 3.93
N SER A 566 -2.01 -22.60 4.91
CA SER A 566 -0.82 -21.76 5.11
C SER A 566 -0.45 -21.56 6.58
N THR A 567 0.84 -21.34 6.85
CA THR A 567 1.27 -20.73 8.12
C THR A 567 1.03 -19.23 8.07
N ILE A 568 0.96 -18.58 9.24
CA ILE A 568 0.83 -17.12 9.29
C ILE A 568 1.99 -16.40 8.59
N ASN A 569 3.21 -16.92 8.71
CA ASN A 569 4.41 -16.33 8.09
C ASN A 569 4.35 -16.38 6.55
N LYS A 570 3.77 -17.44 5.98
CA LYS A 570 3.60 -17.55 4.52
C LYS A 570 2.37 -16.80 4.02
N ALA A 571 1.36 -16.61 4.87
CA ALA A 571 0.14 -15.85 4.56
C ALA A 571 0.36 -14.33 4.57
N LYS A 572 1.41 -13.85 5.26
CA LYS A 572 1.73 -12.42 5.34
C LYS A 572 1.89 -11.81 3.94
N GLY A 573 1.33 -10.63 3.73
CA GLY A 573 1.28 -9.93 2.43
C GLY A 573 0.25 -10.48 1.43
N ASN A 574 -0.26 -11.72 1.61
CA ASN A 574 -1.32 -12.30 0.79
C ASN A 574 -2.70 -12.11 1.44
N GLU A 575 -3.77 -12.29 0.66
CA GLU A 575 -5.13 -12.00 1.08
C GLU A 575 -6.16 -12.91 0.39
N ALA A 576 -7.23 -13.27 1.10
CA ALA A 576 -8.29 -14.13 0.60
C ALA A 576 -9.68 -13.54 0.84
N GLY A 577 -10.67 -13.94 0.06
CA GLY A 577 -12.07 -13.55 0.29
C GLY A 577 -12.61 -14.07 1.62
N MET A 578 -12.32 -15.33 1.92
CA MET A 578 -12.66 -16.00 3.16
C MET A 578 -11.43 -16.57 3.84
N VAL A 579 -11.26 -16.30 5.13
CA VAL A 579 -10.14 -16.80 5.94
C VAL A 579 -10.66 -17.65 7.09
N TYR A 580 -10.14 -18.87 7.20
CA TYR A 580 -10.33 -19.75 8.36
C TYR A 580 -9.05 -19.74 9.20
N ILE A 581 -9.17 -19.38 10.48
CA ILE A 581 -8.06 -19.38 11.45
C ILE A 581 -8.31 -20.54 12.40
N ILE A 582 -7.50 -21.60 12.29
CA ILE A 582 -7.65 -22.84 13.07
C ILE A 582 -6.56 -22.96 14.14
N GLY A 583 -6.84 -23.71 15.22
CA GLY A 583 -5.92 -23.86 16.36
C GLY A 583 -5.62 -22.51 17.05
N ALA A 584 -6.58 -21.57 16.99
CA ALA A 584 -6.38 -20.21 17.51
C ALA A 584 -6.41 -20.13 19.04
N ASP A 585 -6.90 -21.16 19.73
CA ASP A 585 -6.85 -21.28 21.19
C ASP A 585 -5.41 -21.24 21.73
N THR A 586 -4.40 -21.62 20.92
CA THR A 586 -2.98 -21.54 21.30
C THR A 586 -2.54 -20.10 21.63
N VAL A 587 -3.19 -19.09 21.04
CA VAL A 587 -2.95 -17.67 21.35
C VAL A 587 -3.41 -17.36 22.79
N PHE A 588 -4.46 -18.03 23.25
CA PHE A 588 -5.12 -17.75 24.53
C PHE A 588 -4.64 -18.67 25.66
N ILE A 589 -3.74 -19.62 25.40
CA ILE A 589 -3.03 -20.38 26.44
C ILE A 589 -2.17 -19.42 27.29
N ASN A 590 -1.45 -18.51 26.63
CA ASN A 590 -0.75 -17.40 27.27
C ASN A 590 -1.34 -16.08 26.76
N ARG A 591 -2.43 -15.64 27.37
CA ARG A 591 -3.23 -14.49 26.95
C ARG A 591 -2.46 -13.18 26.84
N ASP A 592 -1.37 -13.05 27.60
CA ASP A 592 -0.55 -11.84 27.68
C ASP A 592 0.62 -11.83 26.67
N ASN A 593 0.75 -12.86 25.85
CA ASN A 593 1.82 -12.94 24.87
C ASN A 593 1.54 -12.06 23.64
N VAL A 594 2.21 -10.92 23.58
CA VAL A 594 2.08 -9.92 22.50
C VAL A 594 2.38 -10.51 21.12
N ILE A 595 3.41 -11.39 20.99
CA ILE A 595 3.77 -11.98 19.71
C ILE A 595 2.64 -12.86 19.16
N LEU A 596 1.99 -13.64 20.03
CA LEU A 596 0.85 -14.46 19.62
C LEU A 596 -0.35 -13.61 19.26
N ARG A 597 -0.60 -12.52 19.99
CA ARG A 597 -1.65 -11.54 19.68
C ARG A 597 -1.40 -10.86 18.31
N ASN A 598 -0.16 -10.49 18.00
CA ASN A 598 0.20 -9.92 16.69
C ASN A 598 0.02 -10.94 15.56
N LYS A 599 0.27 -12.24 15.80
CA LYS A 599 -0.04 -13.28 14.81
C LYS A 599 -1.55 -13.39 14.54
N LEU A 600 -2.38 -13.30 15.57
CA LEU A 600 -3.83 -13.32 15.42
C LEU A 600 -4.32 -12.07 14.67
N PHE A 601 -3.83 -10.88 15.03
CA PHE A 601 -4.06 -9.63 14.29
C PHE A 601 -3.74 -9.80 12.81
N THR A 602 -2.54 -10.30 12.52
CA THR A 602 -2.09 -10.51 11.14
C THR A 602 -2.98 -11.52 10.40
N ALA A 603 -3.42 -12.59 11.05
CA ALA A 603 -4.29 -13.59 10.44
C ALA A 603 -5.69 -13.03 10.11
N ILE A 604 -6.30 -12.28 11.01
CA ILE A 604 -7.60 -11.63 10.80
C ILE A 604 -7.51 -10.64 9.64
N THR A 605 -6.44 -9.84 9.57
CA THR A 605 -6.27 -8.84 8.51
C THR A 605 -5.93 -9.43 7.13
N ARG A 606 -5.90 -10.75 6.97
CA ARG A 606 -5.78 -11.40 5.64
C ARG A 606 -7.10 -11.46 4.89
N THR A 607 -8.22 -11.17 5.53
CA THR A 607 -9.54 -11.26 4.88
C THR A 607 -9.90 -10.01 4.09
N LYS A 608 -10.59 -10.24 2.97
CA LYS A 608 -11.33 -9.20 2.20
C LYS A 608 -12.81 -9.16 2.57
N GLY A 609 -13.34 -10.26 3.09
CA GLY A 609 -14.76 -10.40 3.41
C GLY A 609 -15.01 -11.03 4.77
N TRP A 610 -14.76 -12.30 4.92
CA TRP A 610 -15.15 -13.05 6.11
C TRP A 610 -13.97 -13.73 6.76
N VAL A 611 -14.06 -13.88 8.10
CA VAL A 611 -13.11 -14.65 8.88
C VAL A 611 -13.85 -15.54 9.89
N THR A 612 -13.44 -16.80 9.97
CA THR A 612 -13.91 -17.74 10.99
C THR A 612 -12.73 -18.19 11.82
N ILE A 613 -12.81 -17.97 13.13
CA ILE A 613 -11.77 -18.28 14.11
C ILE A 613 -12.23 -19.52 14.89
N THR A 614 -11.40 -20.55 14.90
CA THR A 614 -11.73 -21.81 15.59
C THR A 614 -10.58 -22.28 16.47
N GLY A 615 -10.90 -23.09 17.46
CA GLY A 615 -9.90 -23.64 18.38
C GLY A 615 -10.50 -24.46 19.49
N GLY A 616 -9.66 -24.95 20.40
CA GLY A 616 -10.06 -25.67 21.60
C GLY A 616 -10.71 -24.77 22.67
N GLU A 617 -10.87 -25.29 23.88
CA GLU A 617 -11.62 -24.65 24.99
C GLU A 617 -11.16 -23.20 25.27
N LYS A 618 -9.85 -22.89 25.11
CA LYS A 618 -9.33 -21.57 25.44
C LYS A 618 -9.78 -20.47 24.48
N ILE A 619 -10.36 -20.82 23.32
CA ILE A 619 -10.92 -19.85 22.37
C ILE A 619 -12.09 -19.05 22.95
N LYS A 620 -12.70 -19.51 24.05
CA LYS A 620 -13.73 -18.77 24.79
C LYS A 620 -13.27 -17.35 25.17
N TYR A 621 -11.99 -17.15 25.45
CA TYR A 621 -11.46 -15.83 25.78
C TYR A 621 -11.48 -14.87 24.56
N CYS A 622 -11.28 -15.41 23.36
CA CYS A 622 -11.48 -14.63 22.13
C CYS A 622 -12.94 -14.17 22.01
N LEU A 623 -13.88 -15.09 22.26
CA LEU A 623 -15.31 -14.79 22.20
C LEU A 623 -15.71 -13.75 23.26
N GLU A 624 -15.20 -13.87 24.51
CA GLU A 624 -15.44 -12.90 25.57
C GLU A 624 -14.95 -11.49 25.20
N GLU A 625 -13.76 -11.37 24.60
CA GLU A 625 -13.20 -10.08 24.16
C GLU A 625 -14.01 -9.48 22.99
N LEU A 626 -14.47 -10.31 22.05
CA LEU A 626 -15.30 -9.85 20.92
C LEU A 626 -16.72 -9.47 21.37
N ASN A 627 -17.33 -10.18 22.31
CA ASN A 627 -18.63 -9.81 22.85
C ASN A 627 -18.58 -8.42 23.52
N LYS A 628 -17.51 -8.13 24.28
CA LYS A 628 -17.32 -6.79 24.87
C LYS A 628 -17.14 -5.72 23.79
N LEU A 629 -16.47 -6.04 22.68
CA LEU A 629 -16.33 -5.12 21.56
C LEU A 629 -17.70 -4.85 20.89
N GLU A 630 -18.52 -5.87 20.72
CA GLU A 630 -19.87 -5.76 20.17
C GLU A 630 -20.78 -4.96 21.10
N GLU A 631 -20.72 -5.18 22.42
CA GLU A 631 -21.44 -4.40 23.45
C GLU A 631 -21.08 -2.90 23.39
N ASN A 632 -19.90 -2.54 22.90
CA ASN A 632 -19.45 -1.16 22.70
C ASN A 632 -19.61 -0.66 21.23
N ASP A 633 -20.52 -1.22 20.45
CA ASP A 633 -20.81 -0.83 19.07
C ASP A 633 -19.55 -0.80 18.18
N PHE A 634 -18.66 -1.76 18.34
CA PHE A 634 -17.36 -1.80 17.66
C PHE A 634 -16.52 -0.54 17.87
N LYS A 635 -16.58 0.07 19.06
CA LYS A 635 -15.62 1.07 19.52
C LYS A 635 -14.64 0.43 20.50
N LEU A 636 -13.40 0.89 20.48
CA LEU A 636 -12.41 0.48 21.47
C LEU A 636 -12.57 1.38 22.69
N VAL A 637 -13.08 0.80 23.78
CA VAL A 637 -13.33 1.52 25.05
C VAL A 637 -12.45 0.90 26.14
N PHE A 638 -11.52 1.67 26.67
CA PHE A 638 -10.54 1.17 27.65
C PHE A 638 -9.93 2.30 28.49
N THR A 639 -9.34 1.91 29.62
CA THR A 639 -8.52 2.84 30.40
C THR A 639 -7.08 2.78 29.89
N GLN A 640 -6.51 3.94 29.60
CA GLN A 640 -5.14 4.04 29.07
C GLN A 640 -4.11 3.54 30.09
N PRO A 641 -3.35 2.46 29.78
CA PRO A 641 -2.39 1.89 30.72
C PRO A 641 -1.09 2.69 30.77
N SER A 642 -0.26 2.45 31.81
CA SER A 642 1.05 3.06 31.94
C SER A 642 2.04 2.53 30.92
N LYS A 643 3.02 3.36 30.52
CA LYS A 643 4.11 2.96 29.61
C LYS A 643 5.05 1.90 30.25
N GLU A 644 5.15 1.88 31.56
CA GLU A 644 6.02 0.96 32.31
C GLU A 644 5.50 -0.46 32.33
N THR A 645 4.16 -0.64 32.31
CA THR A 645 3.51 -1.95 32.43
C THR A 645 3.03 -2.52 31.10
N THR A 646 3.11 -1.76 30.01
CA THR A 646 2.48 -2.10 28.74
C THR A 646 3.43 -1.80 27.57
N LYS A 647 3.53 -2.71 26.60
CA LYS A 647 4.32 -2.48 25.39
C LYS A 647 3.74 -1.29 24.62
N THR A 648 4.55 -0.26 24.38
CA THR A 648 4.17 0.85 23.52
C THR A 648 4.51 0.52 22.06
N VAL A 649 3.55 0.65 21.18
CA VAL A 649 3.77 0.61 19.73
C VAL A 649 4.15 2.01 19.32
N GLU A 650 5.38 2.17 18.82
CA GLU A 650 5.93 3.47 18.43
C GLU A 650 5.59 3.78 16.97
N SER A 651 5.19 5.03 16.71
CA SER A 651 5.08 5.52 15.34
C SER A 651 6.45 6.05 14.91
N GLY A 652 6.99 5.55 13.81
CA GLY A 652 8.30 5.99 13.30
C GLY A 652 8.43 7.50 13.00
N SER A 653 7.37 8.30 13.24
CA SER A 653 7.35 9.75 12.99
C SER A 653 7.70 10.63 14.20
N LYS A 654 7.91 10.04 15.39
CA LYS A 654 7.91 10.81 16.64
C LYS A 654 9.24 11.16 17.25
N VAL A 655 10.34 10.64 16.79
CA VAL A 655 11.64 11.05 17.33
C VAL A 655 11.85 12.56 17.16
N GLN A 656 11.28 13.19 16.13
CA GLN A 656 11.32 14.64 15.96
C GLN A 656 10.42 15.39 16.93
N GLN A 657 9.18 14.95 17.17
CA GLN A 657 8.27 15.62 18.11
C GLN A 657 8.73 15.43 19.56
N ASN A 658 9.19 14.23 19.94
CA ASN A 658 9.73 14.00 21.28
C ASN A 658 11.05 14.73 21.50
N LEU A 659 11.92 14.86 20.48
CA LEU A 659 13.10 15.71 20.53
C LEU A 659 12.73 17.19 20.63
N LEU A 660 11.72 17.65 19.90
CA LEU A 660 11.22 19.02 20.00
C LEU A 660 10.58 19.29 21.37
N LEU A 661 9.80 18.34 21.91
CA LEU A 661 9.22 18.45 23.26
C LEU A 661 10.30 18.36 24.35
N ASP A 662 11.33 17.51 24.21
CA ASP A 662 12.48 17.44 25.10
C ASP A 662 13.33 18.71 25.02
N VAL A 663 13.53 19.26 23.84
CA VAL A 663 14.18 20.56 23.63
C VAL A 663 13.33 21.68 24.22
N GLN A 664 12.01 21.66 24.00
CA GLN A 664 11.10 22.67 24.58
C GLN A 664 11.12 22.59 26.09
N SER A 665 11.04 21.42 26.70
CA SER A 665 11.11 21.26 28.16
C SER A 665 12.43 21.71 28.74
N LYS A 666 13.56 21.48 28.04
CA LYS A 666 14.88 22.00 28.44
C LYS A 666 14.99 23.51 28.28
N ILE A 667 14.41 24.08 27.24
CA ILE A 667 14.29 25.51 27.06
C ILE A 667 13.45 26.11 28.21
N ASP A 668 12.31 25.52 28.55
CA ASP A 668 11.43 25.96 29.63
C ASP A 668 12.14 25.91 31.00
N ILE A 669 12.94 24.86 31.26
CA ILE A 669 13.78 24.79 32.48
C ILE A 669 14.81 25.92 32.50
N LEU A 670 15.47 26.25 31.41
CA LEU A 670 16.45 27.30 31.31
C LEU A 670 15.81 28.71 31.46
N VAL A 671 14.64 28.90 30.87
CA VAL A 671 13.85 30.13 31.01
C VAL A 671 13.40 30.32 32.47
N ASN A 672 12.90 29.25 33.11
CA ASN A 672 12.52 29.26 34.51
C ASN A 672 13.72 29.48 35.48
N SER A 673 14.95 29.17 35.01
CA SER A 673 16.17 29.47 35.74
C SER A 673 16.70 30.89 35.52
N GLY A 674 15.99 31.74 34.77
CA GLY A 674 16.27 33.15 34.57
C GLY A 674 17.03 33.54 33.31
N LEU A 675 17.22 32.60 32.36
CA LEU A 675 17.85 32.89 31.08
C LEU A 675 16.77 33.36 30.07
N SER A 676 17.09 34.37 29.27
CA SER A 676 16.19 34.79 28.19
C SER A 676 16.24 33.80 27.01
N VAL A 677 15.14 33.71 26.24
CA VAL A 677 15.09 32.87 25.03
C VAL A 677 16.17 33.29 24.02
N GLU A 678 16.48 34.61 23.98
CA GLU A 678 17.52 35.18 23.12
C GLU A 678 18.93 34.70 23.50
N ASP A 679 19.23 34.63 24.79
CA ASP A 679 20.53 34.12 25.29
C ASP A 679 20.69 32.61 24.97
N ILE A 680 19.62 31.85 25.10
CA ILE A 680 19.60 30.41 24.76
C ILE A 680 19.84 30.22 23.27
N MET A 681 19.17 30.99 22.41
CA MET A 681 19.36 30.95 20.97
C MET A 681 20.76 31.38 20.53
N GLN A 682 21.33 32.40 21.13
CA GLN A 682 22.72 32.80 20.88
C GLN A 682 23.73 31.72 21.30
N PHE A 683 23.47 31.02 22.41
CA PHE A 683 24.32 29.91 22.84
C PHE A 683 24.29 28.72 21.87
N ILE A 684 23.11 28.39 21.33
CA ILE A 684 22.93 27.33 20.33
C ILE A 684 23.63 27.72 19.01
N GLN A 685 23.53 28.96 18.58
CA GLN A 685 24.19 29.45 17.36
C GLN A 685 25.72 29.54 17.45
N ARG A 686 26.28 29.75 18.64
CA ARG A 686 27.74 29.74 18.85
C ARG A 686 28.39 28.37 18.83
N LYS A 687 27.58 27.29 18.91
CA LYS A 687 28.06 25.88 18.84
C LYS A 687 27.93 25.24 17.45
N LYS A 688 27.41 25.97 16.47
CA LYS A 688 27.47 25.61 15.05
C LYS A 688 28.73 26.20 14.43
#